data_07f93205cd7ac278b1c92f5f6636f64f
#
_entry.id   07f93205cd7ac278b1c92f5f6636f64f
#
_cell.length_a   1.000
_cell.length_b   1.000
_cell.length_c   1.000
_cell.angle_alpha   90.00
_cell.angle_beta   90.00
_cell.angle_gamma   90.00
#
_symmetry.space_group_name_H-M   'P 1'
#
loop_
_entity.id
_entity.type
_entity.pdbx_description
1 polymer ?
#
loop_
_entity_poly.entity_id
_entity_poly.type
_entity_poly.pdbx_seq_one_letter_code
_entity_poly.pdbx_strand_id
1 'polypeptide(L)'
;MQIAHPVKFETIVGSNNLVEHMHEDDVALVGETVRRQYDADRQSRSQWEDRYAEAEKRVMQLAEEKTWPWPKASNIKFPLITIATLQYHARAYPALVPSGYPVKCRVIGDDPDGKKAQRAKRVSEHMSFQVMEEDAQWEDSTDKALIVQAIMGCAFKKTYNSSSRRCVVSELVMPKDLVVNYWAKSLETAPRITHVIGLSRDEIEERVRRGLFSRAASPSAPDDASDEETPRSMPVSSVITEAENEISGIQPPAADDDMPIMLLEQHCWIDLDGDGMREPYIASVRADDGTLYRLVARFEDDRVERNENGEIVRIEPEQYFSKLEFIPAPDGSIYGMGFGMLLGAVNDAVDTAMNQMFDAGTMSNLGGGFLARGIRLKGTGEYSFKPQEWKRTDSTAEDLHKGIYPLPVREPSGVLFQLLNLLIEWGARIGMATDAATGENPGQNQKVGTTEAVIEQGEKVFNGIYKRTYRAMKREFRLIYRLNYLAKPLSGRFDYADDTGNGGYALWEDYFESNKSVLPSADPTIASREKLVQRNMTIRQLAGSMPGYNRYAVERRLLESMEVPNIDEIFPKPGTPGAQQPSPPPNVMVAQIKASVEKAKIEAADRRHQLELMENARLNQAKIMQLEAQALKLRTEAGVAENGQILSLMDQELRAAKQFQDQLTGAIAGYSQIFDQMAQTQPGASNGNTPQQGAVGGMANPAGNAGVQGVPQG
;
A
#
# COMPACT_ATOMS: atom_id res chain seq x y z
N MET A 1 -7.13 33.94 -16.91
CA MET A 1 -6.49 35.11 -16.30
C MET A 1 -5.71 35.76 -17.41
N GLN A 2 -5.77 37.06 -17.55
CA GLN A 2 -5.04 37.86 -18.55
C GLN A 2 -4.12 38.80 -17.78
N ILE A 3 -2.85 38.88 -18.19
CA ILE A 3 -1.84 39.73 -17.56
C ILE A 3 -1.76 41.09 -18.26
N ALA A 4 -1.21 42.11 -17.57
CA ALA A 4 -1.09 43.44 -18.10
C ALA A 4 0.13 43.61 -19.03
N HIS A 5 1.22 42.88 -18.76
CA HIS A 5 2.48 42.96 -19.48
C HIS A 5 2.80 41.60 -20.14
N PRO A 6 2.43 41.40 -21.43
CA PRO A 6 2.59 40.12 -22.10
C PRO A 6 4.07 39.74 -22.30
N VAL A 7 4.35 38.45 -22.13
CA VAL A 7 5.67 37.84 -22.32
C VAL A 7 5.71 37.16 -23.70
N LYS A 8 6.81 37.29 -24.43
CA LYS A 8 6.95 36.65 -25.74
C LYS A 8 6.92 35.14 -25.66
N PHE A 9 6.20 34.48 -26.57
CA PHE A 9 6.06 33.03 -26.63
C PHE A 9 7.40 32.28 -26.67
N GLU A 10 8.40 32.79 -27.41
CA GLU A 10 9.73 32.21 -27.46
C GLU A 10 10.41 32.18 -26.09
N THR A 11 10.20 33.19 -25.25
CA THR A 11 10.69 33.27 -23.88
C THR A 11 9.94 32.25 -22.99
N ILE A 12 8.65 32.06 -23.24
CA ILE A 12 7.80 31.13 -22.50
C ILE A 12 8.32 29.71 -22.67
N VAL A 13 8.62 29.28 -23.89
CA VAL A 13 9.12 27.91 -24.17
C VAL A 13 10.57 27.71 -23.70
N GLY A 14 11.40 28.75 -23.76
CA GLY A 14 12.85 28.65 -23.49
C GLY A 14 13.27 28.85 -22.04
N SER A 15 12.38 29.32 -21.15
CA SER A 15 12.75 29.69 -19.77
C SER A 15 12.45 28.60 -18.76
N ASN A 16 13.42 28.33 -17.86
CA ASN A 16 13.24 27.46 -16.71
C ASN A 16 12.42 28.10 -15.58
N ASN A 17 12.34 29.44 -15.55
CA ASN A 17 11.52 30.19 -14.61
C ASN A 17 11.11 31.51 -15.24
N LEU A 18 9.82 31.69 -15.50
CA LEU A 18 9.25 32.86 -16.14
C LEU A 18 9.15 34.07 -15.19
N VAL A 19 9.21 33.88 -13.89
CA VAL A 19 9.13 34.95 -12.88
C VAL A 19 10.17 36.05 -13.14
N GLU A 20 11.36 35.67 -13.61
CA GLU A 20 12.44 36.63 -13.91
C GLU A 20 12.17 37.49 -15.16
N HIS A 21 11.19 37.11 -15.97
CA HIS A 21 10.80 37.79 -17.21
C HIS A 21 9.46 38.52 -17.13
N MET A 22 8.80 38.46 -15.97
CA MET A 22 7.49 39.10 -15.72
C MET A 22 7.62 40.40 -14.96
N HIS A 23 6.61 41.26 -15.11
CA HIS A 23 6.49 42.45 -14.28
C HIS A 23 6.04 42.09 -12.85
N GLU A 24 6.50 42.83 -11.85
CA GLU A 24 6.22 42.56 -10.44
C GLU A 24 4.71 42.50 -10.12
N ASP A 25 3.90 43.41 -10.72
CA ASP A 25 2.46 43.40 -10.54
C ASP A 25 1.79 42.14 -11.08
N ASP A 26 2.27 41.60 -12.21
CA ASP A 26 1.76 40.39 -12.82
C ASP A 26 2.18 39.16 -12.01
N VAL A 27 3.40 39.17 -11.45
CA VAL A 27 3.88 38.13 -10.51
C VAL A 27 3.00 38.06 -9.28
N ALA A 28 2.71 39.20 -8.65
CA ALA A 28 1.84 39.27 -7.48
C ALA A 28 0.41 38.82 -7.81
N LEU A 29 -0.12 39.23 -8.97
CA LEU A 29 -1.46 38.84 -9.42
C LEU A 29 -1.58 37.31 -9.65
N VAL A 30 -0.56 36.67 -10.21
CA VAL A 30 -0.54 35.22 -10.40
C VAL A 30 -0.54 34.52 -9.06
N GLY A 31 0.32 34.92 -8.12
CA GLY A 31 0.42 34.33 -6.81
C GLY A 31 -0.88 34.41 -6.01
N GLU A 32 -1.50 35.60 -5.94
CA GLU A 32 -2.78 35.80 -5.28
C GLU A 32 -3.91 34.99 -5.94
N THR A 33 -3.92 34.93 -7.27
CA THR A 33 -4.92 34.14 -7.99
C THR A 33 -4.81 32.67 -7.73
N VAL A 34 -3.60 32.12 -7.71
CA VAL A 34 -3.34 30.70 -7.38
C VAL A 34 -3.84 30.39 -5.97
N ARG A 35 -3.52 31.22 -4.99
CA ARG A 35 -3.98 31.05 -3.60
C ARG A 35 -5.51 31.07 -3.50
N ARG A 36 -6.16 32.07 -4.06
CA ARG A 36 -7.62 32.19 -4.07
C ARG A 36 -8.29 31.00 -4.77
N GLN A 37 -7.70 30.49 -5.83
CA GLN A 37 -8.20 29.32 -6.56
C GLN A 37 -8.05 28.05 -5.74
N TYR A 38 -6.94 27.89 -5.02
CA TYR A 38 -6.73 26.79 -4.09
C TYR A 38 -7.78 26.78 -2.97
N ASP A 39 -8.04 27.93 -2.34
CA ASP A 39 -9.04 28.04 -1.29
C ASP A 39 -10.45 27.68 -1.79
N ALA A 40 -10.81 28.14 -3.00
CA ALA A 40 -12.08 27.78 -3.63
C ALA A 40 -12.20 26.29 -3.92
N ASP A 41 -11.12 25.65 -4.39
CA ASP A 41 -11.11 24.20 -4.69
C ASP A 41 -11.20 23.39 -3.42
N ARG A 42 -10.48 23.78 -2.37
CA ARG A 42 -10.53 23.17 -1.07
C ARG A 42 -11.92 23.27 -0.44
N GLN A 43 -12.53 24.46 -0.49
CA GLN A 43 -13.89 24.64 0.00
C GLN A 43 -14.90 23.77 -0.76
N SER A 44 -14.72 23.59 -2.07
CA SER A 44 -15.61 22.75 -2.88
C SER A 44 -15.61 21.28 -2.47
N ARG A 45 -14.52 20.78 -1.88
CA ARG A 45 -14.36 19.39 -1.47
C ARG A 45 -14.45 19.16 0.05
N SER A 46 -14.84 20.16 0.84
CA SER A 46 -14.87 20.10 2.31
C SER A 46 -15.61 18.85 2.84
N GLN A 47 -16.79 18.53 2.28
CA GLN A 47 -17.54 17.34 2.67
C GLN A 47 -16.81 16.02 2.37
N TRP A 48 -15.95 16.01 1.37
CA TRP A 48 -15.09 14.87 1.10
C TRP A 48 -13.94 14.82 2.11
N GLU A 49 -13.37 15.96 2.50
CA GLU A 49 -12.34 16.04 3.54
C GLU A 49 -12.84 15.54 4.90
N ASP A 50 -14.09 15.87 5.29
CA ASP A 50 -14.73 15.35 6.49
C ASP A 50 -14.82 13.81 6.45
N ARG A 51 -15.27 13.26 5.33
CA ARG A 51 -15.35 11.79 5.15
C ARG A 51 -13.99 11.11 5.14
N TYR A 52 -12.97 11.79 4.62
CA TYR A 52 -11.60 11.32 4.63
C TYR A 52 -11.07 11.22 6.06
N ALA A 53 -11.21 12.29 6.84
CA ALA A 53 -10.78 12.36 8.24
C ALA A 53 -11.47 11.29 9.10
N GLU A 54 -12.78 11.11 8.92
CA GLU A 54 -13.51 10.04 9.61
C GLU A 54 -13.05 8.63 9.21
N ALA A 55 -12.74 8.40 7.94
CA ALA A 55 -12.23 7.11 7.49
C ALA A 55 -10.86 6.81 8.13
N GLU A 56 -10.00 7.82 8.23
CA GLU A 56 -8.68 7.72 8.85
C GLU A 56 -8.80 7.41 10.34
N LYS A 57 -9.63 8.14 11.09
CA LYS A 57 -9.90 7.87 12.52
C LYS A 57 -10.41 6.43 12.75
N ARG A 58 -11.28 5.92 11.87
CA ARG A 58 -11.79 4.54 11.98
C ARG A 58 -10.71 3.50 11.72
N VAL A 59 -9.86 3.71 10.72
CA VAL A 59 -8.75 2.79 10.39
C VAL A 59 -7.71 2.75 11.49
N MET A 60 -7.37 3.91 12.05
CA MET A 60 -6.42 4.05 13.15
C MET A 60 -7.02 3.68 14.51
N GLN A 61 -8.30 3.33 14.56
CA GLN A 61 -9.02 2.90 15.78
C GLN A 61 -8.92 3.92 16.92
N LEU A 62 -8.99 5.21 16.59
CA LEU A 62 -8.91 6.27 17.58
C LEU A 62 -10.07 6.15 18.59
N ALA A 63 -9.73 5.94 19.84
CA ALA A 63 -10.66 5.79 20.94
C ALA A 63 -10.66 7.06 21.81
N GLU A 64 -11.64 7.92 21.62
CA GLU A 64 -11.85 9.10 22.45
C GLU A 64 -12.42 8.71 23.82
N GLU A 65 -12.05 9.42 24.90
CA GLU A 65 -12.67 9.20 26.21
C GLU A 65 -14.17 9.57 26.16
N LYS A 66 -15.03 8.60 26.39
CA LYS A 66 -16.46 8.86 26.50
C LYS A 66 -16.84 9.50 27.82
N THR A 67 -17.69 10.51 27.75
CA THR A 67 -18.33 11.14 28.90
C THR A 67 -19.75 10.64 29.13
N TRP A 68 -20.36 10.05 28.13
CA TRP A 68 -21.73 9.50 28.15
C TRP A 68 -21.72 8.04 27.68
N PRO A 69 -22.51 7.12 28.30
CA PRO A 69 -23.53 7.30 29.37
C PRO A 69 -22.97 7.57 30.76
N TRP A 70 -21.70 7.32 31.00
CA TRP A 70 -20.92 7.73 32.18
C TRP A 70 -19.45 7.94 31.79
N PRO A 71 -18.69 8.72 32.60
CA PRO A 71 -17.27 8.93 32.33
C PRO A 71 -16.52 7.61 32.25
N LYS A 72 -15.70 7.46 31.20
CA LYS A 72 -14.91 6.25 30.90
C LYS A 72 -15.76 5.00 30.57
N ALA A 73 -16.94 5.19 29.99
CA ALA A 73 -17.70 4.10 29.37
C ALA A 73 -16.88 3.40 28.27
N SER A 74 -17.24 2.18 27.93
CA SER A 74 -16.55 1.39 26.91
C SER A 74 -16.43 2.14 25.59
N ASN A 75 -15.23 2.18 25.01
CA ASN A 75 -14.98 2.75 23.69
C ASN A 75 -14.02 1.86 22.88
N ILE A 76 -14.41 0.60 22.73
CA ILE A 76 -13.67 -0.37 21.92
C ILE A 76 -13.96 -0.08 20.46
N LYS A 77 -12.94 -0.12 19.63
CA LYS A 77 -13.02 0.01 18.16
C LYS A 77 -12.75 -1.33 17.51
N PHE A 78 -13.60 -1.72 16.59
CA PHE A 78 -13.44 -2.96 15.84
C PHE A 78 -12.73 -2.69 14.50
N PRO A 79 -11.66 -3.42 14.15
CA PRO A 79 -10.82 -3.11 13.00
C PRO A 79 -11.39 -3.63 11.66
N LEU A 80 -12.69 -3.47 11.39
CA LEU A 80 -13.34 -4.02 10.21
C LEU A 80 -12.74 -3.51 8.90
N ILE A 81 -12.55 -2.19 8.80
CA ILE A 81 -11.98 -1.53 7.62
C ILE A 81 -10.53 -1.95 7.43
N THR A 82 -9.76 -2.02 8.50
CA THR A 82 -8.36 -2.43 8.47
C THR A 82 -8.20 -3.88 8.00
N ILE A 83 -9.04 -4.79 8.49
CA ILE A 83 -9.05 -6.20 8.05
C ILE A 83 -9.36 -6.28 6.55
N ALA A 84 -10.40 -5.58 6.07
CA ALA A 84 -10.76 -5.57 4.66
C ALA A 84 -9.63 -5.01 3.78
N THR A 85 -8.96 -3.95 4.24
CA THR A 85 -7.84 -3.32 3.54
C THR A 85 -6.65 -4.26 3.44
N LEU A 86 -6.25 -4.91 4.54
CA LEU A 86 -5.14 -5.86 4.55
C LEU A 86 -5.42 -7.07 3.65
N GLN A 87 -6.65 -7.56 3.64
CA GLN A 87 -7.09 -8.65 2.76
C GLN A 87 -7.01 -8.27 1.28
N TYR A 88 -7.44 -7.06 0.94
CA TYR A 88 -7.28 -6.53 -0.42
C TYR A 88 -5.81 -6.39 -0.79
N HIS A 89 -5.02 -5.76 0.07
CA HIS A 89 -3.60 -5.49 -0.15
C HIS A 89 -2.79 -6.78 -0.36
N ALA A 90 -2.98 -7.78 0.49
CA ALA A 90 -2.30 -9.08 0.39
C ALA A 90 -2.51 -9.79 -0.96
N ARG A 91 -3.61 -9.48 -1.66
CA ARG A 91 -3.91 -10.04 -2.99
C ARG A 91 -3.51 -9.09 -4.12
N ALA A 92 -3.69 -7.78 -3.90
CA ALA A 92 -3.43 -6.77 -4.91
C ALA A 92 -1.94 -6.61 -5.18
N TYR A 93 -1.13 -6.57 -4.12
CA TYR A 93 0.30 -6.30 -4.23
C TYR A 93 1.01 -7.33 -5.13
N PRO A 94 0.96 -8.64 -4.89
CA PRO A 94 1.64 -9.61 -5.75
C PRO A 94 1.03 -9.71 -7.16
N ALA A 95 -0.23 -9.29 -7.33
CA ALA A 95 -0.86 -9.27 -8.65
C ALA A 95 -0.44 -8.07 -9.49
N LEU A 96 -0.12 -6.94 -8.87
CA LEU A 96 0.16 -5.66 -9.52
C LEU A 96 1.66 -5.37 -9.64
N VAL A 97 2.45 -5.83 -8.67
CA VAL A 97 3.90 -5.68 -8.63
C VAL A 97 4.54 -7.06 -8.80
N PRO A 98 4.77 -7.52 -10.02
CA PRO A 98 5.42 -8.80 -10.27
C PRO A 98 6.90 -8.72 -9.91
N SER A 99 7.47 -9.82 -9.42
CA SER A 99 8.90 -9.96 -9.08
C SER A 99 9.85 -9.98 -10.28
N GLY A 100 9.50 -9.40 -11.41
CA GLY A 100 10.29 -9.33 -12.62
C GLY A 100 10.04 -8.01 -13.33
N TYR A 101 9.87 -8.06 -14.65
CA TYR A 101 9.63 -6.86 -15.47
C TYR A 101 8.19 -6.33 -15.31
N PRO A 102 7.94 -5.26 -14.51
CA PRO A 102 6.62 -4.67 -14.35
C PRO A 102 6.14 -3.96 -15.62
N VAL A 103 7.06 -3.45 -16.44
CA VAL A 103 6.75 -2.74 -17.67
C VAL A 103 6.87 -3.69 -18.86
N LYS A 104 5.76 -3.88 -19.58
CA LYS A 104 5.73 -4.64 -20.83
C LYS A 104 5.35 -3.71 -21.96
N CYS A 105 6.08 -3.79 -23.09
CA CYS A 105 5.80 -3.00 -24.27
C CYS A 105 5.04 -3.84 -25.30
N ARG A 106 4.02 -3.23 -25.91
CA ARG A 106 3.24 -3.84 -27.01
C ARG A 106 3.67 -3.26 -28.34
N VAL A 107 3.87 -4.13 -29.32
CA VAL A 107 4.11 -3.74 -30.71
C VAL A 107 2.77 -3.44 -31.38
N ILE A 108 2.71 -2.35 -32.13
CA ILE A 108 1.55 -1.93 -32.91
C ILE A 108 1.87 -2.08 -34.40
N GLY A 109 0.94 -2.70 -35.13
CA GLY A 109 1.10 -3.00 -36.59
C GLY A 109 2.05 -4.16 -36.84
N ASP A 110 2.23 -4.47 -38.12
CA ASP A 110 3.06 -5.59 -38.57
C ASP A 110 4.56 -5.32 -38.35
N ASP A 111 5.30 -6.35 -38.01
CA ASP A 111 6.76 -6.31 -37.77
C ASP A 111 7.45 -7.47 -38.54
N PRO A 112 7.54 -7.39 -39.87
CA PRO A 112 8.14 -8.44 -40.67
C PRO A 112 9.63 -8.62 -40.42
N ASP A 113 10.34 -7.53 -40.05
CA ASP A 113 11.77 -7.51 -39.81
C ASP A 113 12.14 -7.81 -38.34
N GLY A 114 11.16 -7.90 -37.43
CA GLY A 114 11.39 -8.08 -35.99
C GLY A 114 12.02 -6.88 -35.25
N LYS A 115 12.19 -5.74 -35.93
CA LYS A 115 12.83 -4.53 -35.34
C LYS A 115 11.96 -3.89 -34.26
N LYS A 116 10.64 -3.86 -34.46
CA LYS A 116 9.71 -3.33 -33.46
C LYS A 116 9.70 -4.18 -32.19
N ALA A 117 9.76 -5.52 -32.34
CA ALA A 117 9.84 -6.44 -31.23
C ALA A 117 11.14 -6.26 -30.41
N GLN A 118 12.28 -6.08 -31.09
CA GLN A 118 13.55 -5.81 -30.44
C GLN A 118 13.54 -4.47 -29.70
N ARG A 119 12.97 -3.42 -30.31
CA ARG A 119 12.76 -2.12 -29.67
C ARG A 119 11.87 -2.25 -28.44
N ALA A 120 10.74 -2.94 -28.57
CA ALA A 120 9.82 -3.18 -27.46
C ALA A 120 10.50 -3.90 -26.29
N LYS A 121 11.40 -4.85 -26.59
CA LYS A 121 12.19 -5.55 -25.59
C LYS A 121 13.12 -4.59 -24.85
N ARG A 122 13.96 -3.81 -25.58
CA ARG A 122 14.90 -2.85 -24.95
C ARG A 122 14.19 -1.81 -24.09
N VAL A 123 13.07 -1.23 -24.58
CA VAL A 123 12.27 -0.27 -23.82
C VAL A 123 11.66 -0.91 -22.58
N SER A 124 11.15 -2.15 -22.69
CA SER A 124 10.58 -2.89 -21.57
C SER A 124 11.60 -3.15 -20.46
N GLU A 125 12.78 -3.62 -20.85
CA GLU A 125 13.89 -3.92 -19.92
C GLU A 125 14.39 -2.64 -19.25
N HIS A 126 14.69 -1.59 -20.02
CA HIS A 126 15.16 -0.32 -19.47
C HIS A 126 14.13 0.31 -18.52
N MET A 127 12.87 0.43 -18.94
CA MET A 127 11.83 1.03 -18.06
C MET A 127 11.55 0.18 -16.82
N SER A 128 11.69 -1.14 -16.91
CA SER A 128 11.58 -2.00 -15.72
C SER A 128 12.74 -1.80 -14.77
N PHE A 129 13.97 -1.68 -15.30
CA PHE A 129 15.14 -1.34 -14.50
C PHE A 129 15.01 0.03 -13.83
N GLN A 130 14.52 1.06 -14.56
CA GLN A 130 14.25 2.37 -13.97
C GLN A 130 13.28 2.30 -12.78
N VAL A 131 12.21 1.56 -12.93
CA VAL A 131 11.14 1.48 -11.93
C VAL A 131 11.56 0.64 -10.73
N MET A 132 12.36 -0.42 -10.91
CA MET A 132 12.72 -1.35 -9.83
C MET A 132 14.05 -1.03 -9.16
N GLU A 133 15.02 -0.46 -9.90
CA GLU A 133 16.39 -0.29 -9.43
C GLU A 133 16.81 1.20 -9.32
N GLU A 134 16.49 2.03 -10.32
CA GLU A 134 16.85 3.44 -10.28
C GLU A 134 15.96 4.25 -9.34
N ASP A 135 14.63 4.01 -9.36
CA ASP A 135 13.71 4.62 -8.42
C ASP A 135 13.46 3.68 -7.23
N ALA A 136 14.39 3.65 -6.30
CA ALA A 136 14.32 2.82 -5.09
C ALA A 136 13.04 3.00 -4.25
N GLN A 137 12.27 4.06 -4.51
CA GLN A 137 11.03 4.35 -3.77
C GLN A 137 9.76 3.99 -4.55
N TRP A 138 9.86 3.55 -5.80
CA TRP A 138 8.67 3.25 -6.60
C TRP A 138 7.84 2.11 -6.02
N GLU A 139 8.50 1.05 -5.57
CA GLU A 139 7.84 -0.11 -4.97
C GLU A 139 7.14 0.27 -3.67
N ASP A 140 7.84 0.95 -2.74
CA ASP A 140 7.28 1.45 -1.48
C ASP A 140 6.11 2.44 -1.72
N SER A 141 6.27 3.35 -2.67
CA SER A 141 5.20 4.27 -3.09
C SER A 141 3.98 3.55 -3.65
N THR A 142 4.20 2.47 -4.39
CA THR A 142 3.11 1.67 -4.98
C THR A 142 2.41 0.85 -3.91
N ASP A 143 3.16 0.26 -2.98
CA ASP A 143 2.66 -0.48 -1.82
C ASP A 143 1.72 0.41 -0.98
N LYS A 144 2.20 1.58 -0.57
CA LYS A 144 1.41 2.58 0.16
C LYS A 144 0.20 3.07 -0.65
N ALA A 145 0.36 3.28 -1.95
CA ALA A 145 -0.72 3.73 -2.82
C ALA A 145 -1.88 2.73 -2.87
N LEU A 146 -1.60 1.43 -2.84
CA LEU A 146 -2.63 0.38 -2.81
C LEU A 146 -3.43 0.39 -1.51
N ILE A 147 -2.78 0.64 -0.38
CA ILE A 147 -3.44 0.78 0.92
C ILE A 147 -4.32 2.03 0.94
N VAL A 148 -3.76 3.18 0.57
CA VAL A 148 -4.48 4.46 0.53
C VAL A 148 -5.67 4.40 -0.43
N GLN A 149 -5.48 3.82 -1.62
CA GLN A 149 -6.55 3.60 -2.60
C GLN A 149 -7.71 2.78 -2.02
N ALA A 150 -7.40 1.71 -1.28
CA ALA A 150 -8.42 0.84 -0.69
C ALA A 150 -9.22 1.54 0.41
N ILE A 151 -8.58 2.34 1.25
CA ILE A 151 -9.22 3.05 2.36
C ILE A 151 -10.00 4.25 1.86
N MET A 152 -9.33 5.13 1.10
CA MET A 152 -9.85 6.46 0.73
C MET A 152 -10.61 6.47 -0.61
N GLY A 153 -10.48 5.41 -1.42
CA GLY A 153 -11.14 5.27 -2.72
C GLY A 153 -10.30 5.75 -3.90
N CYS A 154 -9.28 6.57 -3.68
CA CYS A 154 -8.31 7.00 -4.68
C CYS A 154 -6.95 7.23 -4.05
N ALA A 155 -5.91 7.12 -4.86
CA ALA A 155 -4.55 7.56 -4.58
C ALA A 155 -3.99 8.19 -5.85
N PHE A 156 -2.99 9.06 -5.70
CA PHE A 156 -2.36 9.71 -6.82
C PHE A 156 -0.87 9.42 -6.82
N LYS A 157 -0.26 9.36 -7.99
CA LYS A 157 1.20 9.33 -8.14
C LYS A 157 1.64 10.49 -9.01
N LYS A 158 2.73 11.12 -8.64
CA LYS A 158 3.40 12.16 -9.42
C LYS A 158 4.65 11.59 -10.04
N THR A 159 4.74 11.65 -11.37
CA THR A 159 5.87 11.12 -12.15
C THR A 159 6.60 12.29 -12.77
N TYR A 160 7.88 12.45 -12.45
CA TYR A 160 8.70 13.57 -12.92
C TYR A 160 10.19 13.20 -12.93
N ASN A 161 11.00 14.00 -13.61
CA ASN A 161 12.45 13.83 -13.59
C ASN A 161 13.04 14.60 -12.39
N SER A 162 13.61 13.89 -11.44
CA SER A 162 14.22 14.47 -10.25
C SER A 162 15.68 14.86 -10.53
N SER A 163 15.95 16.16 -10.52
CA SER A 163 17.32 16.67 -10.68
C SER A 163 18.24 16.34 -9.50
N SER A 164 17.68 16.12 -8.31
CA SER A 164 18.44 15.72 -7.12
C SER A 164 18.82 14.25 -7.17
N ARG A 165 17.88 13.36 -7.56
CA ARG A 165 18.11 11.92 -7.69
C ARG A 165 18.68 11.52 -9.04
N ARG A 166 18.66 12.42 -10.05
CA ARG A 166 19.12 12.20 -11.43
C ARG A 166 18.43 11.02 -12.15
N CYS A 167 17.22 10.68 -11.75
CA CYS A 167 16.41 9.64 -12.34
C CYS A 167 14.95 10.11 -12.46
N VAL A 168 14.16 9.36 -13.22
CA VAL A 168 12.71 9.53 -13.26
C VAL A 168 12.13 8.90 -12.01
N VAL A 169 11.35 9.68 -11.27
CA VAL A 169 10.74 9.29 -9.99
C VAL A 169 9.23 9.24 -10.16
N SER A 170 8.59 8.25 -9.54
CA SER A 170 7.14 8.17 -9.46
C SER A 170 6.72 7.93 -8.02
N GLU A 171 6.34 8.98 -7.32
CA GLU A 171 6.04 8.98 -5.90
C GLU A 171 4.56 9.11 -5.60
N LEU A 172 4.15 8.58 -4.45
CA LEU A 172 2.79 8.71 -3.93
C LEU A 172 2.51 10.16 -3.54
N VAL A 173 1.38 10.68 -4.00
CA VAL A 173 0.78 11.92 -3.52
C VAL A 173 -0.51 11.56 -2.80
N MET A 174 -0.58 11.91 -1.52
CA MET A 174 -1.77 11.63 -0.73
C MET A 174 -2.98 12.39 -1.28
N PRO A 175 -4.18 11.81 -1.26
CA PRO A 175 -5.38 12.48 -1.77
C PRO A 175 -5.69 13.82 -1.07
N LYS A 176 -5.27 13.98 0.18
CA LYS A 176 -5.37 15.23 0.93
C LYS A 176 -4.52 16.34 0.31
N ASP A 177 -3.32 15.99 -0.17
CA ASP A 177 -2.31 16.94 -0.67
C ASP A 177 -2.52 17.29 -2.16
N LEU A 178 -3.32 16.50 -2.91
CA LEU A 178 -3.70 16.84 -4.27
C LEU A 178 -5.11 17.45 -4.32
N VAL A 179 -5.18 18.76 -4.37
CA VAL A 179 -6.43 19.52 -4.36
C VAL A 179 -6.93 19.73 -5.77
N VAL A 180 -8.09 19.14 -6.06
CA VAL A 180 -8.80 19.29 -7.34
C VAL A 180 -10.24 19.66 -7.00
N ASN A 181 -10.84 20.56 -7.79
CA ASN A 181 -12.21 20.97 -7.57
C ASN A 181 -13.16 19.77 -7.62
N TYR A 182 -14.12 19.69 -6.70
CA TYR A 182 -14.99 18.51 -6.54
C TYR A 182 -15.81 18.18 -7.80
N TRP A 183 -16.19 19.15 -8.58
CA TRP A 183 -16.93 18.92 -9.84
C TRP A 183 -16.06 18.45 -11.02
N ALA A 184 -14.73 18.46 -10.88
CA ALA A 184 -13.84 17.93 -11.92
C ALA A 184 -14.03 16.40 -12.03
N LYS A 185 -14.11 15.91 -13.27
CA LYS A 185 -14.37 14.48 -13.56
C LYS A 185 -13.10 13.67 -13.78
N SER A 186 -12.04 14.31 -14.25
CA SER A 186 -10.75 13.65 -14.49
C SER A 186 -9.60 14.63 -14.33
N LEU A 187 -8.38 14.10 -14.14
CA LEU A 187 -7.17 14.93 -14.08
C LEU A 187 -6.87 15.62 -15.42
N GLU A 188 -7.22 14.97 -16.53
CA GLU A 188 -6.96 15.47 -17.87
C GLU A 188 -7.87 16.68 -18.23
N THR A 189 -9.09 16.67 -17.70
CA THR A 189 -10.09 17.72 -17.98
C THR A 189 -10.22 18.74 -16.86
N ALA A 190 -9.52 18.55 -15.74
CA ALA A 190 -9.52 19.50 -14.64
C ALA A 190 -8.90 20.83 -15.09
N PRO A 191 -9.59 21.97 -14.86
CA PRO A 191 -9.05 23.27 -15.24
C PRO A 191 -7.80 23.64 -14.46
N ARG A 192 -7.64 23.09 -13.28
CA ARG A 192 -6.47 23.25 -12.42
C ARG A 192 -6.33 22.08 -11.45
N ILE A 193 -5.09 21.81 -11.05
CA ILE A 193 -4.71 20.77 -10.08
C ILE A 193 -3.67 21.42 -9.18
N THR A 194 -3.86 21.41 -7.88
CA THR A 194 -2.90 21.96 -6.92
C THR A 194 -2.32 20.83 -6.05
N HIS A 195 -1.01 20.71 -6.07
CA HIS A 195 -0.26 19.82 -5.18
C HIS A 195 0.33 20.65 -4.05
N VAL A 196 -0.01 20.31 -2.81
CA VAL A 196 0.53 20.95 -1.61
C VAL A 196 1.82 20.24 -1.22
N ILE A 197 2.93 20.96 -1.17
CA ILE A 197 4.26 20.38 -0.93
C ILE A 197 4.91 21.14 0.23
N GLY A 198 5.37 20.43 1.25
CA GLY A 198 6.24 20.99 2.28
C GLY A 198 7.70 20.87 1.86
N LEU A 199 8.43 21.98 1.81
CA LEU A 199 9.85 22.02 1.53
C LEU A 199 10.61 22.60 2.72
N SER A 200 11.76 21.97 3.05
CA SER A 200 12.69 22.55 4.01
C SER A 200 13.33 23.84 3.46
N ARG A 201 13.84 24.67 4.36
CA ARG A 201 14.58 25.88 3.95
C ARG A 201 15.77 25.55 3.07
N ASP A 202 16.49 24.49 3.38
CA ASP A 202 17.67 24.05 2.63
C ASP A 202 17.30 23.60 1.21
N GLU A 203 16.17 22.90 1.05
CA GLU A 203 15.67 22.51 -0.27
C GLU A 203 15.23 23.71 -1.13
N ILE A 204 14.64 24.72 -0.52
CA ILE A 204 14.30 25.97 -1.20
C ILE A 204 15.55 26.69 -1.63
N GLU A 205 16.54 26.85 -0.74
CA GLU A 205 17.81 27.50 -1.03
C GLU A 205 18.59 26.77 -2.15
N GLU A 206 18.59 25.43 -2.13
CA GLU A 206 19.16 24.63 -3.22
C GLU A 206 18.52 24.93 -4.56
N ARG A 207 17.17 25.02 -4.60
CA ARG A 207 16.41 25.34 -5.83
C ARG A 207 16.66 26.75 -6.31
N VAL A 208 16.83 27.71 -5.38
CA VAL A 208 17.23 29.10 -5.73
C VAL A 208 18.63 29.12 -6.32
N ARG A 209 19.61 28.46 -5.70
CA ARG A 209 21.00 28.39 -6.21
C ARG A 209 21.11 27.69 -7.56
N ARG A 210 20.23 26.73 -7.83
CA ARG A 210 20.12 26.05 -9.13
C ARG A 210 19.38 26.89 -10.19
N GLY A 211 18.84 28.07 -9.85
CA GLY A 211 18.07 28.92 -10.75
C GLY A 211 16.69 28.35 -11.10
N LEU A 212 16.16 27.42 -10.30
CA LEU A 212 14.83 26.87 -10.45
C LEU A 212 13.78 27.75 -9.81
N PHE A 213 14.10 28.36 -8.67
CA PHE A 213 13.25 29.31 -7.95
C PHE A 213 13.81 30.73 -8.07
N SER A 214 12.96 31.71 -8.02
CA SER A 214 13.36 33.12 -8.02
C SER A 214 14.15 33.47 -6.76
N ARG A 215 14.99 34.52 -6.81
CA ARG A 215 15.72 34.99 -5.64
C ARG A 215 14.83 35.50 -4.51
N ALA A 216 13.63 35.97 -4.82
CA ALA A 216 12.62 36.33 -3.83
C ALA A 216 12.18 35.15 -2.95
N ALA A 217 12.43 33.91 -3.39
CA ALA A 217 12.15 32.71 -2.63
C ALA A 217 13.21 32.38 -1.56
N SER A 218 14.37 33.08 -1.58
CA SER A 218 15.48 32.72 -0.66
C SER A 218 15.08 33.01 0.79
N PRO A 219 15.13 32.00 1.68
CA PRO A 219 14.91 32.21 3.12
C PRO A 219 15.93 33.15 3.78
N SER A 220 17.05 33.42 3.10
CA SER A 220 18.11 34.32 3.54
C SER A 220 17.95 35.75 2.98
N ALA A 221 16.92 36.03 2.16
CA ALA A 221 16.63 37.40 1.77
C ALA A 221 16.31 38.21 3.03
N PRO A 222 16.91 39.40 3.21
CA PRO A 222 16.57 40.24 4.35
C PRO A 222 15.08 40.58 4.22
N ASP A 223 14.27 40.00 5.11
CA ASP A 223 12.96 40.54 5.36
C ASP A 223 13.17 41.98 5.77
N ASP A 224 12.61 42.95 5.03
CA ASP A 224 12.48 44.30 5.50
C ASP A 224 11.75 44.23 6.84
N ALA A 225 12.55 44.39 7.90
CA ALA A 225 12.20 44.12 9.26
C ALA A 225 10.92 44.86 9.66
N SER A 226 9.84 44.16 9.69
CA SER A 226 8.77 44.42 10.63
C SER A 226 8.90 43.37 11.76
N ASP A 227 9.31 43.82 12.93
CA ASP A 227 9.50 43.08 14.19
C ASP A 227 8.19 42.47 14.75
N GLU A 228 7.21 42.19 13.95
CA GLU A 228 6.09 41.36 14.33
C GLU A 228 6.42 39.92 13.91
N GLU A 229 6.64 39.07 14.90
CA GLU A 229 6.62 37.61 14.78
C GLU A 229 5.33 37.20 14.05
N THR A 230 5.33 37.27 12.72
CA THR A 230 4.30 36.62 11.93
C THR A 230 4.41 35.15 12.26
N PRO A 231 3.37 34.53 12.82
CA PRO A 231 3.42 33.11 13.13
C PRO A 231 3.73 32.40 11.83
N ARG A 232 4.92 31.77 11.78
CA ARG A 232 5.33 30.93 10.65
C ARG A 232 4.21 29.93 10.45
N SER A 233 3.64 29.92 9.26
CA SER A 233 2.37 29.29 9.04
C SER A 233 2.45 27.81 9.35
N MET A 234 1.63 27.43 10.25
CA MET A 234 1.21 26.05 10.41
C MET A 234 0.70 25.52 9.07
N PRO A 235 0.94 24.24 8.77
CA PRO A 235 0.33 23.63 7.61
C PRO A 235 -1.15 23.98 7.61
N VAL A 236 -1.65 24.42 6.47
CA VAL A 236 -3.03 24.93 6.32
C VAL A 236 -3.96 23.96 7.06
N SER A 237 -4.44 24.41 8.25
CA SER A 237 -5.25 23.55 9.13
C SER A 237 -6.46 23.06 8.37
N SER A 238 -6.42 21.82 7.97
CA SER A 238 -7.55 21.11 7.40
C SER A 238 -8.14 20.20 8.47
N VAL A 239 -9.41 19.89 8.36
CA VAL A 239 -10.07 18.89 9.19
C VAL A 239 -9.26 17.58 9.22
N ILE A 240 -8.61 17.24 8.12
CA ILE A 240 -7.73 16.08 7.99
C ILE A 240 -6.49 16.23 8.86
N THR A 241 -5.80 17.38 8.80
CA THR A 241 -4.59 17.62 9.61
C THR A 241 -4.92 17.65 11.12
N GLU A 242 -6.08 18.20 11.49
CA GLU A 242 -6.56 18.15 12.87
C GLU A 242 -6.81 16.70 13.31
N ALA A 243 -7.44 15.89 12.47
CA ALA A 243 -7.65 14.47 12.73
C ALA A 243 -6.33 13.70 12.86
N GLU A 244 -5.35 13.96 12.01
CA GLU A 244 -4.01 13.33 12.07
C GLU A 244 -3.26 13.72 13.34
N ASN A 245 -3.33 14.98 13.77
CA ASN A 245 -2.76 15.43 15.04
C ASN A 245 -3.43 14.77 16.24
N GLU A 246 -4.74 14.60 16.20
CA GLU A 246 -5.49 13.90 17.23
C GLU A 246 -5.11 12.41 17.28
N ILE A 247 -4.99 11.75 16.13
CA ILE A 247 -4.58 10.34 15.98
C ILE A 247 -3.16 10.14 16.54
N SER A 248 -2.23 11.01 16.20
CA SER A 248 -0.83 10.92 16.64
C SER A 248 -0.63 11.35 18.10
N GLY A 249 -1.62 12.01 18.70
CA GLY A 249 -1.50 12.58 20.03
C GLY A 249 -0.48 13.73 20.12
N ILE A 250 -0.09 14.26 18.98
CA ILE A 250 0.88 15.36 18.86
C ILE A 250 0.09 16.66 18.94
N GLN A 251 0.38 17.47 19.95
CA GLN A 251 -0.04 18.87 19.91
C GLN A 251 0.69 19.54 18.74
N PRO A 252 0.04 20.49 18.04
CA PRO A 252 0.72 21.20 16.95
C PRO A 252 2.10 21.64 17.43
N PRO A 253 3.17 21.30 16.73
CA PRO A 253 4.51 21.64 17.17
C PRO A 253 4.61 23.15 17.35
N ALA A 254 5.31 23.59 18.40
CA ALA A 254 5.68 24.99 18.51
C ALA A 254 6.44 25.38 17.22
N ALA A 255 6.21 26.60 16.72
CA ALA A 255 6.90 27.07 15.53
C ALA A 255 8.42 26.88 15.73
N ASP A 256 9.01 26.06 14.85
CA ASP A 256 10.44 25.75 14.83
C ASP A 256 11.06 26.28 13.52
N ASP A 257 12.33 26.60 13.57
CA ASP A 257 13.08 27.08 12.40
C ASP A 257 13.16 26.04 11.28
N ASP A 258 13.06 24.74 11.64
CA ASP A 258 13.09 23.60 10.71
C ASP A 258 11.72 23.22 10.15
N MET A 259 10.65 23.96 10.50
CA MET A 259 9.32 23.68 9.92
C MET A 259 9.33 23.83 8.40
N PRO A 260 8.73 22.88 7.67
CA PRO A 260 8.63 22.98 6.22
C PRO A 260 7.76 24.14 5.80
N ILE A 261 8.22 24.86 4.78
CA ILE A 261 7.45 25.93 4.12
C ILE A 261 6.49 25.26 3.14
N MET A 262 5.20 25.56 3.28
CA MET A 262 4.16 24.99 2.42
C MET A 262 4.07 25.75 1.10
N LEU A 263 4.21 25.01 0.01
CA LEU A 263 4.07 25.51 -1.35
C LEU A 263 2.86 24.91 -2.05
N LEU A 264 2.18 25.72 -2.82
CA LEU A 264 1.12 25.36 -3.74
C LEU A 264 1.71 25.21 -5.14
N GLU A 265 1.95 24.00 -5.59
CA GLU A 265 2.31 23.72 -6.98
C GLU A 265 1.02 23.52 -7.78
N GLN A 266 0.60 24.56 -8.49
CA GLN A 266 -0.65 24.53 -9.25
C GLN A 266 -0.39 24.38 -10.75
N HIS A 267 -0.99 23.38 -11.36
CA HIS A 267 -1.15 23.26 -12.80
C HIS A 267 -2.35 24.10 -13.21
N CYS A 268 -2.12 25.19 -13.95
CA CYS A 268 -3.13 26.18 -14.31
C CYS A 268 -3.03 26.61 -15.78
N TRP A 269 -3.97 27.41 -16.20
CA TRP A 269 -4.04 27.97 -17.55
C TRP A 269 -4.06 29.49 -17.45
N ILE A 270 -3.08 30.14 -18.04
CA ILE A 270 -2.88 31.58 -18.03
C ILE A 270 -2.67 32.01 -19.48
N ASP A 271 -3.15 33.17 -19.86
CA ASP A 271 -2.83 33.90 -21.11
C ASP A 271 -1.65 34.83 -20.78
N LEU A 272 -0.42 34.34 -21.05
CA LEU A 272 0.79 35.08 -20.69
C LEU A 272 1.36 35.89 -21.84
N ASP A 273 1.10 35.53 -23.09
CA ASP A 273 1.54 36.27 -24.26
C ASP A 273 0.53 37.29 -24.76
N GLY A 274 -0.69 37.25 -24.22
CA GLY A 274 -1.76 38.25 -24.51
C GLY A 274 -2.44 38.01 -25.84
N ASP A 275 -2.33 36.84 -26.46
CA ASP A 275 -2.97 36.50 -27.73
C ASP A 275 -4.46 36.13 -27.59
N GLY A 276 -4.96 35.98 -26.35
CA GLY A 276 -6.34 35.62 -26.01
C GLY A 276 -6.56 34.12 -25.83
N MET A 277 -5.57 33.30 -26.13
CA MET A 277 -5.54 31.86 -25.81
C MET A 277 -4.82 31.66 -24.47
N ARG A 278 -5.20 30.64 -23.72
CA ARG A 278 -4.54 30.33 -22.46
C ARG A 278 -3.60 29.16 -22.66
N GLU A 279 -2.37 29.32 -22.22
CA GLU A 279 -1.38 28.26 -22.21
C GLU A 279 -1.34 27.55 -20.85
N PRO A 280 -0.91 26.26 -20.81
CA PRO A 280 -0.77 25.53 -19.57
C PRO A 280 0.57 25.83 -18.88
N TYR A 281 0.51 26.12 -17.57
CA TYR A 281 1.68 26.40 -16.72
C TYR A 281 1.67 25.57 -15.44
N ILE A 282 2.84 25.54 -14.78
CA ILE A 282 3.02 25.10 -13.40
C ILE A 282 3.49 26.32 -12.61
N ALA A 283 2.67 26.75 -11.65
CA ALA A 283 2.99 27.85 -10.75
C ALA A 283 3.31 27.27 -9.36
N SER A 284 4.48 27.60 -8.80
CA SER A 284 4.86 27.26 -7.42
C SER A 284 4.78 28.52 -6.58
N VAL A 285 3.81 28.54 -5.66
CA VAL A 285 3.44 29.70 -4.85
C VAL A 285 3.51 29.35 -3.39
N ARG A 286 4.04 30.25 -2.55
CA ARG A 286 4.00 30.07 -1.10
C ARG A 286 2.56 30.18 -0.60
N ALA A 287 2.14 29.24 0.23
CA ALA A 287 0.75 29.13 0.66
C ALA A 287 0.31 30.31 1.56
N ASP A 288 1.22 30.91 2.31
CA ASP A 288 0.93 31.93 3.33
C ASP A 288 0.65 33.30 2.72
N ASP A 289 1.61 33.79 1.95
CA ASP A 289 1.62 35.15 1.43
C ASP A 289 1.30 35.24 -0.06
N GLY A 290 1.30 34.11 -0.77
CA GLY A 290 1.07 34.08 -2.21
C GLY A 290 2.31 34.46 -3.04
N THR A 291 3.51 34.48 -2.46
CA THR A 291 4.74 34.76 -3.20
C THR A 291 4.98 33.70 -4.27
N LEU A 292 5.11 34.12 -5.52
CA LEU A 292 5.37 33.24 -6.65
C LEU A 292 6.88 32.91 -6.75
N TYR A 293 7.24 31.66 -6.52
CA TYR A 293 8.61 31.19 -6.56
C TYR A 293 9.03 30.75 -7.96
N ARG A 294 8.12 30.13 -8.69
CA ARG A 294 8.38 29.61 -10.04
C ARG A 294 7.12 29.64 -10.88
N LEU A 295 7.31 29.99 -12.14
CA LEU A 295 6.30 29.81 -13.19
C LEU A 295 7.01 29.18 -14.39
N VAL A 296 6.53 28.05 -14.88
CA VAL A 296 7.13 27.34 -16.02
C VAL A 296 6.04 26.82 -16.95
N ALA A 297 6.31 26.83 -18.25
CA ALA A 297 5.44 26.24 -19.25
C ALA A 297 5.27 24.73 -18.99
N ARG A 298 4.05 24.22 -19.11
CA ARG A 298 3.71 22.79 -18.97
C ARG A 298 3.46 22.16 -20.34
N PHE A 299 4.28 22.51 -21.29
CA PHE A 299 4.25 21.98 -22.65
C PHE A 299 5.62 22.16 -23.31
N GLU A 300 5.89 21.34 -24.29
CA GLU A 300 7.07 21.41 -25.13
C GLU A 300 6.65 21.84 -26.54
N ASP A 301 7.58 22.35 -27.35
CA ASP A 301 7.29 22.87 -28.70
C ASP A 301 6.68 21.80 -29.62
N ASP A 302 7.00 20.52 -29.41
CA ASP A 302 6.43 19.37 -30.15
C ASP A 302 4.95 19.12 -29.86
N ARG A 303 4.39 19.77 -28.85
CA ARG A 303 2.97 19.72 -28.44
C ARG A 303 2.15 20.93 -28.87
N VAL A 304 2.74 21.85 -29.62
CA VAL A 304 2.08 23.08 -30.10
C VAL A 304 1.61 22.85 -31.53
N GLU A 305 0.31 22.84 -31.75
CA GLU A 305 -0.30 22.80 -33.07
C GLU A 305 -0.51 24.24 -33.60
N ARG A 306 0.07 24.53 -34.77
CA ARG A 306 -0.05 25.85 -35.41
C ARG A 306 -0.85 25.72 -36.71
N ASN A 307 -1.61 26.74 -37.07
CA ASN A 307 -2.28 26.81 -38.35
C ASN A 307 -1.30 27.22 -39.46
N GLU A 308 -1.78 27.27 -40.70
CA GLU A 308 -0.99 27.70 -41.88
C GLU A 308 -0.47 29.14 -41.76
N ASN A 309 -1.09 29.96 -40.94
CA ASN A 309 -0.70 31.36 -40.66
C ASN A 309 0.34 31.49 -39.56
N GLY A 310 0.71 30.36 -38.88
CA GLY A 310 1.63 30.34 -37.76
C GLY A 310 0.99 30.64 -36.39
N GLU A 311 -0.32 30.85 -36.32
CA GLU A 311 -1.04 31.09 -35.06
C GLU A 311 -1.23 29.76 -34.31
N ILE A 312 -1.17 29.82 -32.98
CA ILE A 312 -1.36 28.66 -32.13
C ILE A 312 -2.84 28.29 -32.09
N VAL A 313 -3.17 27.07 -32.47
CA VAL A 313 -4.54 26.53 -32.47
C VAL A 313 -4.79 25.66 -31.25
N ARG A 314 -3.78 24.91 -30.83
CA ARG A 314 -3.91 23.99 -29.72
C ARG A 314 -2.56 23.76 -29.07
N ILE A 315 -2.58 23.67 -27.73
CA ILE A 315 -1.44 23.24 -26.92
C ILE A 315 -1.87 22.02 -26.11
N GLU A 316 -1.15 20.91 -26.26
CA GLU A 316 -1.37 19.72 -25.46
C GLU A 316 -0.48 19.79 -24.21
N PRO A 317 -1.06 19.89 -23.00
CA PRO A 317 -0.28 20.01 -21.77
C PRO A 317 0.43 18.70 -21.41
N GLU A 318 1.63 18.78 -20.89
CA GLU A 318 2.28 17.63 -20.26
C GLU A 318 1.56 17.27 -18.95
N GLN A 319 1.37 15.99 -18.71
CA GLN A 319 0.73 15.48 -17.50
C GLN A 319 1.77 14.81 -16.61
N TYR A 320 1.67 15.07 -15.30
CA TYR A 320 2.59 14.52 -14.31
C TYR A 320 1.89 13.62 -13.29
N PHE A 321 0.56 13.68 -13.21
CA PHE A 321 -0.20 12.92 -12.23
C PHE A 321 -0.92 11.73 -12.86
N SER A 322 -0.89 10.60 -12.17
CA SER A 322 -1.70 9.44 -12.45
C SER A 322 -2.62 9.14 -11.26
N LYS A 323 -3.86 8.72 -11.53
CA LYS A 323 -4.88 8.42 -10.51
C LYS A 323 -5.09 6.92 -10.43
N LEU A 324 -4.89 6.36 -9.25
CA LEU A 324 -5.33 5.02 -8.88
C LEU A 324 -6.75 5.14 -8.29
N GLU A 325 -7.67 4.33 -8.76
CA GLU A 325 -9.07 4.39 -8.38
C GLU A 325 -9.58 3.03 -7.91
N PHE A 326 -10.15 3.00 -6.71
CA PHE A 326 -10.73 1.78 -6.13
C PHE A 326 -12.10 1.49 -6.76
N ILE A 327 -13.11 2.27 -6.40
CA ILE A 327 -14.43 2.25 -6.99
C ILE A 327 -14.78 3.67 -7.42
N PRO A 328 -15.22 3.89 -8.67
CA PRO A 328 -15.61 5.22 -9.11
C PRO A 328 -16.81 5.74 -8.31
N ALA A 329 -16.78 7.02 -7.99
CA ALA A 329 -17.90 7.65 -7.31
C ALA A 329 -19.13 7.73 -8.24
N PRO A 330 -20.34 7.44 -7.74
CA PRO A 330 -21.56 7.45 -8.55
C PRO A 330 -21.96 8.85 -9.01
N ASP A 331 -21.49 9.89 -8.35
CA ASP A 331 -21.68 11.30 -8.74
C ASP A 331 -20.73 11.74 -9.88
N GLY A 332 -19.79 10.86 -10.26
CA GLY A 332 -18.81 11.12 -11.29
C GLY A 332 -17.69 12.07 -10.84
N SER A 333 -17.55 12.33 -9.55
CA SER A 333 -16.43 13.12 -9.02
C SER A 333 -15.11 12.39 -9.20
N ILE A 334 -14.01 13.15 -9.15
CA ILE A 334 -12.66 12.59 -9.24
C ILE A 334 -12.29 11.72 -8.03
N TYR A 335 -12.95 11.95 -6.89
CA TYR A 335 -12.70 11.24 -5.65
C TYR A 335 -13.53 9.96 -5.60
N GLY A 336 -12.87 8.80 -5.67
CA GLY A 336 -13.51 7.49 -5.65
C GLY A 336 -14.04 7.10 -4.27
N MET A 337 -14.66 5.91 -4.19
CA MET A 337 -15.14 5.31 -2.96
C MET A 337 -14.22 4.17 -2.51
N GLY A 338 -13.74 4.22 -1.27
CA GLY A 338 -12.96 3.18 -0.62
C GLY A 338 -13.72 2.46 0.49
N PHE A 339 -13.06 1.54 1.17
CA PHE A 339 -13.61 0.83 2.31
C PHE A 339 -13.98 1.77 3.46
N GLY A 340 -13.25 2.87 3.65
CA GLY A 340 -13.59 3.88 4.66
C GLY A 340 -15.01 4.41 4.52
N MET A 341 -15.46 4.63 3.28
CA MET A 341 -16.82 5.06 2.98
C MET A 341 -17.83 3.90 2.96
N LEU A 342 -17.45 2.76 2.35
CA LEU A 342 -18.35 1.63 2.17
C LEU A 342 -18.68 0.90 3.47
N LEU A 343 -17.69 0.76 4.34
CA LEU A 343 -17.79 0.02 5.59
C LEU A 343 -17.98 0.93 6.82
N GLY A 344 -17.79 2.25 6.68
CA GLY A 344 -17.79 3.18 7.80
C GLY A 344 -19.03 3.04 8.69
N ALA A 345 -20.23 3.11 8.11
CA ALA A 345 -21.49 3.00 8.86
C ALA A 345 -21.66 1.61 9.54
N VAL A 346 -21.18 0.54 8.89
CA VAL A 346 -21.24 -0.82 9.47
C VAL A 346 -20.25 -0.93 10.62
N ASN A 347 -19.05 -0.37 10.46
CA ASN A 347 -18.04 -0.33 11.52
C ASN A 347 -18.54 0.40 12.76
N ASP A 348 -19.16 1.58 12.57
CA ASP A 348 -19.75 2.37 13.68
C ASP A 348 -20.88 1.62 14.39
N ALA A 349 -21.68 0.88 13.63
CA ALA A 349 -22.75 0.04 14.19
C ALA A 349 -22.18 -1.13 15.01
N VAL A 350 -21.12 -1.78 14.53
CA VAL A 350 -20.40 -2.84 15.26
C VAL A 350 -19.79 -2.28 16.54
N ASP A 351 -19.08 -1.16 16.47
CA ASP A 351 -18.49 -0.48 17.62
C ASP A 351 -19.56 -0.14 18.66
N THR A 352 -20.71 0.41 18.23
CA THR A 352 -21.81 0.77 19.11
C THR A 352 -22.42 -0.47 19.79
N ALA A 353 -22.71 -1.52 19.04
CA ALA A 353 -23.28 -2.75 19.58
C ALA A 353 -22.32 -3.42 20.59
N MET A 354 -21.04 -3.46 20.24
CA MET A 354 -20.00 -4.05 21.08
C MET A 354 -19.84 -3.27 22.39
N ASN A 355 -19.74 -1.95 22.31
CA ASN A 355 -19.63 -1.09 23.49
C ASN A 355 -20.86 -1.17 24.40
N GLN A 356 -22.08 -1.22 23.82
CA GLN A 356 -23.31 -1.43 24.61
C GLN A 356 -23.30 -2.77 25.34
N MET A 357 -22.78 -3.85 24.74
CA MET A 357 -22.66 -5.15 25.41
C MET A 357 -21.68 -5.09 26.58
N PHE A 358 -20.52 -4.45 26.38
CA PHE A 358 -19.53 -4.29 27.46
C PHE A 358 -20.06 -3.41 28.59
N ASP A 359 -20.73 -2.32 28.26
CA ASP A 359 -21.33 -1.42 29.23
C ASP A 359 -22.47 -2.09 30.01
N ALA A 360 -23.34 -2.84 29.33
CA ALA A 360 -24.39 -3.61 29.97
C ALA A 360 -23.81 -4.72 30.87
N GLY A 361 -22.75 -5.40 30.42
CA GLY A 361 -22.02 -6.37 31.25
C GLY A 361 -21.38 -5.72 32.48
N THR A 362 -20.78 -4.56 32.33
CA THR A 362 -20.20 -3.79 33.41
C THR A 362 -21.26 -3.37 34.43
N MET A 363 -22.41 -2.85 33.97
CA MET A 363 -23.54 -2.49 34.83
C MET A 363 -24.12 -3.69 35.56
N SER A 364 -24.22 -4.84 34.87
CA SER A 364 -24.72 -6.07 35.48
C SER A 364 -23.80 -6.60 36.57
N ASN A 365 -22.47 -6.46 36.39
CA ASN A 365 -21.47 -6.99 37.30
C ASN A 365 -21.17 -6.04 38.49
N LEU A 366 -21.29 -4.69 38.29
CA LEU A 366 -20.92 -3.72 39.31
C LEU A 366 -21.93 -3.61 40.45
N GLY A 367 -23.15 -4.06 40.25
CA GLY A 367 -24.22 -4.01 41.27
C GLY A 367 -24.37 -2.61 41.87
N GLY A 368 -25.50 -2.04 41.73
CA GLY A 368 -25.88 -0.76 42.35
C GLY A 368 -27.30 -0.82 42.88
N GLY A 369 -27.70 0.12 43.70
CA GLY A 369 -29.05 0.10 44.25
C GLY A 369 -29.39 1.36 45.05
N PHE A 370 -30.61 1.39 45.51
CA PHE A 370 -31.10 2.44 46.40
C PHE A 370 -31.02 1.96 47.84
N LEU A 371 -30.52 2.84 48.68
CA LEU A 371 -30.46 2.66 50.15
C LEU A 371 -31.56 3.49 50.78
N ALA A 372 -32.39 2.88 51.61
CA ALA A 372 -33.39 3.59 52.38
C ALA A 372 -32.68 4.53 53.41
N ARG A 373 -33.31 5.66 53.69
CA ARG A 373 -32.79 6.75 54.53
C ARG A 373 -32.40 6.31 55.95
N GLY A 374 -32.83 5.16 56.44
CA GLY A 374 -32.55 4.60 57.76
C GLY A 374 -31.28 3.77 57.85
N ILE A 375 -30.64 3.42 56.73
CA ILE A 375 -29.46 2.58 56.70
C ILE A 375 -28.21 3.47 56.90
N ARG A 376 -27.53 3.33 58.03
CA ARG A 376 -26.28 4.06 58.30
C ARG A 376 -25.11 3.07 58.31
N LEU A 377 -24.19 3.23 57.40
CA LEU A 377 -22.91 2.52 57.40
C LEU A 377 -21.93 3.28 58.33
N LYS A 378 -21.28 2.54 59.25
CA LYS A 378 -20.21 3.12 60.06
C LYS A 378 -18.93 3.25 59.24
N GLY A 379 -18.58 4.49 58.87
CA GLY A 379 -17.37 4.80 58.08
C GLY A 379 -17.52 6.15 57.40
N THR A 380 -16.56 6.54 56.61
CA THR A 380 -16.36 7.84 55.96
C THR A 380 -17.38 8.25 54.90
N GLY A 381 -18.65 7.78 54.97
CA GLY A 381 -19.73 8.26 54.10
C GLY A 381 -19.69 7.70 52.65
N GLU A 382 -18.72 6.89 52.30
CA GLU A 382 -18.67 6.22 51.00
C GLU A 382 -19.45 4.90 51.02
N TYR A 383 -20.42 4.78 50.09
CA TYR A 383 -21.22 3.58 49.89
C TYR A 383 -20.59 2.61 48.88
N SER A 384 -19.32 2.83 48.51
CA SER A 384 -18.55 1.92 47.68
C SER A 384 -17.93 0.78 48.48
N PHE A 385 -17.88 -0.43 47.91
CA PHE A 385 -17.24 -1.60 48.50
C PHE A 385 -16.01 -1.99 47.69
N LYS A 386 -14.89 -2.20 48.40
CA LYS A 386 -13.74 -2.86 47.81
C LYS A 386 -13.95 -4.37 47.80
N PRO A 387 -13.36 -5.13 46.87
CA PRO A 387 -13.43 -6.58 46.91
C PRO A 387 -13.04 -7.11 48.31
N GLN A 388 -13.89 -8.00 48.88
CA GLN A 388 -13.72 -8.63 50.21
C GLN A 388 -13.82 -7.63 51.40
N GLU A 389 -14.36 -6.46 51.24
CA GLU A 389 -14.55 -5.52 52.33
C GLU A 389 -15.83 -5.80 53.12
N TRP A 390 -15.73 -5.90 54.43
CA TRP A 390 -16.85 -6.04 55.37
C TRP A 390 -17.09 -4.69 56.04
N LYS A 391 -18.25 -4.06 55.81
CA LYS A 391 -18.62 -2.81 56.48
C LYS A 391 -19.60 -3.09 57.60
N ARG A 392 -19.36 -2.50 58.78
CA ARG A 392 -20.28 -2.56 59.93
C ARG A 392 -21.46 -1.63 59.70
N THR A 393 -22.66 -2.09 59.99
CA THR A 393 -23.89 -1.31 59.95
C THR A 393 -24.57 -1.33 61.31
N ASP A 394 -25.31 -0.26 61.65
CA ASP A 394 -26.10 -0.17 62.84
C ASP A 394 -27.57 -0.62 62.59
N SER A 395 -27.88 -1.08 61.39
CA SER A 395 -29.23 -1.53 60.98
C SER A 395 -29.42 -3.01 61.30
N THR A 396 -30.64 -3.41 61.62
CA THR A 396 -30.99 -4.83 61.79
C THR A 396 -30.93 -5.55 60.44
N ALA A 397 -30.82 -6.90 60.44
CA ALA A 397 -30.78 -7.69 59.23
C ALA A 397 -32.07 -7.53 58.39
N GLU A 398 -33.21 -7.35 59.05
CA GLU A 398 -34.49 -7.14 58.44
C GLU A 398 -34.63 -5.76 57.78
N ASP A 399 -34.08 -4.71 58.39
CA ASP A 399 -34.03 -3.38 57.81
C ASP A 399 -33.09 -3.30 56.62
N LEU A 400 -31.99 -4.03 56.67
CA LEU A 400 -31.07 -4.16 55.50
C LEU A 400 -31.76 -4.83 54.32
N HIS A 401 -32.48 -5.92 54.52
CA HIS A 401 -33.21 -6.61 53.45
C HIS A 401 -34.37 -5.78 52.85
N LYS A 402 -35.04 -4.97 53.67
CA LYS A 402 -36.14 -4.10 53.21
C LYS A 402 -35.65 -2.73 52.73
N GLY A 403 -34.49 -2.32 53.14
CA GLY A 403 -33.96 -0.98 52.84
C GLY A 403 -32.94 -0.94 51.71
N ILE A 404 -32.49 -2.07 51.19
CA ILE A 404 -31.60 -2.14 50.03
C ILE A 404 -32.41 -2.63 48.83
N TYR A 405 -32.59 -1.76 47.84
CA TYR A 405 -33.26 -2.13 46.59
C TYR A 405 -32.19 -2.14 45.48
N PRO A 406 -31.77 -3.34 45.02
CA PRO A 406 -30.83 -3.41 43.90
C PRO A 406 -31.46 -2.84 42.64
N LEU A 407 -30.69 -2.10 41.86
CA LEU A 407 -31.12 -1.66 40.54
C LEU A 407 -31.44 -2.89 39.69
N PRO A 408 -32.62 -2.94 39.06
CA PRO A 408 -32.96 -4.06 38.15
C PRO A 408 -32.18 -3.91 36.82
N VAL A 409 -30.90 -4.16 36.88
CA VAL A 409 -30.06 -4.15 35.68
C VAL A 409 -30.32 -5.45 34.91
N ARG A 410 -30.68 -5.30 33.64
CA ARG A 410 -30.89 -6.46 32.76
C ARG A 410 -29.56 -6.90 32.20
N GLU A 411 -29.37 -8.21 32.07
CA GLU A 411 -28.25 -8.79 31.35
C GLU A 411 -28.21 -8.33 29.89
N PRO A 412 -27.01 -8.31 29.24
CA PRO A 412 -26.89 -8.01 27.82
C PRO A 412 -27.84 -8.89 26.99
N SER A 413 -28.59 -8.27 26.10
CA SER A 413 -29.59 -9.00 25.29
C SER A 413 -28.87 -9.95 24.30
N GLY A 414 -29.31 -11.23 24.29
CA GLY A 414 -28.81 -12.19 23.27
C GLY A 414 -29.14 -11.78 21.82
N VAL A 415 -30.16 -10.92 21.62
CA VAL A 415 -30.47 -10.33 20.31
C VAL A 415 -29.37 -9.37 19.85
N LEU A 416 -28.76 -8.62 20.78
CA LEU A 416 -27.66 -7.71 20.46
C LEU A 416 -26.43 -8.47 19.99
N PHE A 417 -26.16 -9.64 20.58
CA PHE A 417 -25.08 -10.52 20.16
C PHE A 417 -25.32 -11.10 18.74
N GLN A 418 -26.58 -11.50 18.45
CA GLN A 418 -26.94 -11.96 17.10
C GLN A 418 -26.82 -10.84 16.07
N LEU A 419 -27.23 -9.61 16.42
CA LEU A 419 -27.08 -8.43 15.57
C LEU A 419 -25.59 -8.14 15.29
N LEU A 420 -24.73 -8.20 16.31
CA LEU A 420 -23.30 -8.00 16.16
C LEU A 420 -22.70 -9.01 15.18
N ASN A 421 -23.01 -10.30 15.34
CA ASN A 421 -22.53 -11.33 14.42
C ASN A 421 -23.01 -11.09 12.99
N LEU A 422 -24.27 -10.69 12.80
CA LEU A 422 -24.83 -10.36 11.49
C LEU A 422 -24.11 -9.16 10.85
N LEU A 423 -23.83 -8.11 11.63
CA LEU A 423 -23.11 -6.92 11.15
C LEU A 423 -21.67 -7.26 10.74
N ILE A 424 -20.98 -8.06 11.54
CA ILE A 424 -19.61 -8.53 11.22
C ILE A 424 -19.63 -9.37 9.94
N GLU A 425 -20.59 -10.29 9.80
CA GLU A 425 -20.74 -11.09 8.58
C GLU A 425 -21.03 -10.23 7.35
N TRP A 426 -21.89 -9.24 7.45
CA TRP A 426 -22.14 -8.28 6.36
C TRP A 426 -20.91 -7.46 6.02
N GLY A 427 -20.21 -6.98 7.03
CA GLY A 427 -18.94 -6.27 6.85
C GLY A 427 -17.89 -7.12 6.15
N ALA A 428 -17.74 -8.37 6.56
CA ALA A 428 -16.85 -9.33 5.92
C ALA A 428 -17.23 -9.60 4.46
N ARG A 429 -18.53 -9.72 4.16
CA ARG A 429 -19.02 -9.89 2.78
C ARG A 429 -18.75 -8.67 1.90
N ILE A 430 -18.96 -7.46 2.41
CA ILE A 430 -18.69 -6.21 1.69
C ILE A 430 -17.17 -6.02 1.52
N GLY A 431 -16.37 -6.30 2.57
CA GLY A 431 -14.92 -6.27 2.54
C GLY A 431 -14.29 -7.42 1.75
N MET A 432 -15.11 -8.38 1.27
CA MET A 432 -14.65 -9.59 0.57
C MET A 432 -13.69 -10.44 1.41
N ALA A 433 -13.72 -10.30 2.71
CA ALA A 433 -12.98 -11.07 3.70
C ALA A 433 -13.81 -12.32 4.08
N THR A 434 -14.16 -13.17 3.10
CA THR A 434 -14.92 -14.39 3.37
C THR A 434 -13.98 -15.54 3.76
N ASP A 435 -14.46 -16.46 4.57
CA ASP A 435 -13.70 -17.63 5.10
C ASP A 435 -12.98 -18.41 3.99
N ALA A 436 -13.64 -18.58 2.83
CA ALA A 436 -13.03 -19.19 1.65
C ALA A 436 -11.83 -18.42 1.10
N ALA A 437 -11.79 -17.12 1.35
CA ALA A 437 -10.73 -16.22 0.90
C ALA A 437 -9.61 -16.06 1.93
N THR A 438 -9.88 -16.35 3.21
CA THR A 438 -8.89 -16.38 4.31
C THR A 438 -8.18 -17.72 4.45
N GLY A 439 -8.57 -18.74 3.67
CA GLY A 439 -7.98 -20.08 3.76
C GLY A 439 -8.54 -20.93 4.89
N GLU A 440 -9.57 -20.45 5.59
CA GLU A 440 -10.31 -21.27 6.54
C GLU A 440 -11.07 -22.38 5.78
N ASN A 441 -10.80 -23.61 6.17
CA ASN A 441 -11.19 -24.81 5.45
C ASN A 441 -12.73 -24.98 5.51
N PRO A 442 -13.47 -24.89 4.41
CA PRO A 442 -14.89 -25.16 4.41
C PRO A 442 -15.11 -26.69 4.50
N GLY A 443 -15.12 -27.24 5.72
CA GLY A 443 -15.57 -28.62 6.03
C GLY A 443 -14.83 -29.74 5.31
N GLN A 444 -14.52 -30.80 6.03
CA GLN A 444 -13.74 -31.98 5.62
C GLN A 444 -14.19 -32.75 4.35
N ASN A 445 -15.25 -32.32 3.65
CA ASN A 445 -15.84 -33.06 2.52
C ASN A 445 -16.03 -32.26 1.21
N GLN A 446 -15.43 -31.08 1.03
CA GLN A 446 -15.53 -30.38 -0.24
C GLN A 446 -14.45 -30.86 -1.22
N LYS A 447 -14.88 -31.16 -2.46
CA LYS A 447 -13.96 -31.52 -3.56
C LYS A 447 -13.10 -30.29 -3.90
N VAL A 448 -11.80 -30.48 -4.10
CA VAL A 448 -10.80 -29.45 -4.43
C VAL A 448 -11.29 -28.51 -5.53
N GLY A 449 -11.98 -29.01 -6.55
CA GLY A 449 -12.51 -28.21 -7.66
C GLY A 449 -13.66 -27.24 -7.29
N THR A 450 -14.40 -27.51 -6.19
CA THR A 450 -15.43 -26.57 -5.71
C THR A 450 -14.80 -25.42 -4.93
N THR A 451 -13.74 -25.69 -4.18
CA THR A 451 -12.99 -24.65 -3.44
C THR A 451 -12.28 -23.70 -4.40
N GLU A 452 -11.62 -24.24 -5.45
CA GLU A 452 -11.01 -23.43 -6.51
C GLU A 452 -12.05 -22.54 -7.24
N ALA A 453 -13.24 -23.06 -7.54
CA ALA A 453 -14.30 -22.30 -8.18
C ALA A 453 -14.84 -21.17 -7.27
N VAL A 454 -14.92 -21.39 -5.96
CA VAL A 454 -15.35 -20.35 -4.98
C VAL A 454 -14.29 -19.27 -4.85
N ILE A 455 -13.01 -19.64 -4.77
CA ILE A 455 -11.89 -18.70 -4.75
C ILE A 455 -11.86 -17.87 -6.04
N GLU A 456 -11.98 -18.52 -7.21
CA GLU A 456 -12.04 -17.84 -8.52
C GLU A 456 -13.24 -16.88 -8.63
N GLN A 457 -14.37 -17.23 -8.03
CA GLN A 457 -15.54 -16.35 -7.98
C GLN A 457 -15.29 -15.12 -7.10
N GLY A 458 -14.63 -15.27 -5.94
CA GLY A 458 -14.23 -14.16 -5.08
C GLY A 458 -13.23 -13.22 -5.75
N GLU A 459 -12.28 -13.75 -6.51
CA GLU A 459 -11.30 -12.96 -7.27
C GLU A 459 -11.95 -12.11 -8.38
N LYS A 460 -13.10 -12.51 -8.93
CA LYS A 460 -13.75 -11.77 -10.03
C LYS A 460 -14.12 -10.34 -9.63
N VAL A 461 -14.47 -10.09 -8.38
CA VAL A 461 -14.83 -8.75 -7.92
C VAL A 461 -13.58 -7.86 -7.85
N PHE A 462 -12.48 -8.38 -7.30
CA PHE A 462 -11.21 -7.67 -7.26
C PHE A 462 -10.62 -7.43 -8.65
N ASN A 463 -10.88 -8.32 -9.62
CA ASN A 463 -10.44 -8.15 -11.01
C ASN A 463 -10.92 -6.82 -11.63
N GLY A 464 -12.10 -6.33 -11.23
CA GLY A 464 -12.60 -5.02 -11.64
C GLY A 464 -11.73 -3.87 -11.10
N ILE A 465 -11.28 -3.98 -9.85
CA ILE A 465 -10.41 -2.99 -9.18
C ILE A 465 -9.01 -3.09 -9.78
N TYR A 466 -8.46 -4.29 -9.93
CA TYR A 466 -7.14 -4.50 -10.55
C TYR A 466 -7.07 -3.92 -11.96
N LYS A 467 -8.10 -4.12 -12.80
CA LYS A 467 -8.15 -3.52 -14.14
C LYS A 467 -8.13 -1.98 -14.12
N ARG A 468 -8.70 -1.34 -13.09
CA ARG A 468 -8.62 0.12 -12.94
C ARG A 468 -7.21 0.54 -12.52
N THR A 469 -6.61 -0.15 -11.56
CA THR A 469 -5.23 0.09 -11.13
C THR A 469 -4.23 -0.14 -12.27
N TYR A 470 -4.38 -1.21 -13.05
CA TYR A 470 -3.56 -1.41 -14.26
C TYR A 470 -3.69 -0.30 -15.29
N ARG A 471 -4.89 0.29 -15.44
CA ARG A 471 -5.05 1.46 -16.32
C ARG A 471 -4.30 2.67 -15.80
N ALA A 472 -4.24 2.86 -14.48
CA ALA A 472 -3.46 3.91 -13.85
C ALA A 472 -1.95 3.67 -14.05
N MET A 473 -1.45 2.47 -13.77
CA MET A 473 -0.05 2.08 -14.00
C MET A 473 0.34 2.23 -15.48
N LYS A 474 -0.56 1.88 -16.40
CA LYS A 474 -0.31 2.10 -17.82
C LYS A 474 -0.16 3.58 -18.16
N ARG A 475 -0.91 4.48 -17.50
CA ARG A 475 -0.73 5.92 -17.66
C ARG A 475 0.62 6.36 -17.09
N GLU A 476 0.95 5.92 -15.90
CA GLU A 476 2.23 6.16 -15.23
C GLU A 476 3.42 5.75 -16.13
N PHE A 477 3.41 4.54 -16.68
CA PHE A 477 4.47 4.06 -17.58
C PHE A 477 4.55 4.87 -18.88
N ARG A 478 3.44 5.42 -19.35
CA ARG A 478 3.45 6.34 -20.50
C ARG A 478 4.07 7.69 -20.14
N LEU A 479 3.87 8.18 -18.91
CA LEU A 479 4.54 9.39 -18.43
C LEU A 479 6.05 9.15 -18.35
N ILE A 480 6.50 8.02 -17.78
CA ILE A 480 7.92 7.64 -17.74
C ILE A 480 8.49 7.57 -19.17
N TYR A 481 7.77 6.92 -20.09
CA TYR A 481 8.17 6.84 -21.49
C TYR A 481 8.37 8.23 -22.14
N ARG A 482 7.45 9.16 -21.87
CA ARG A 482 7.54 10.55 -22.34
C ARG A 482 8.71 11.30 -21.69
N LEU A 483 8.93 11.12 -20.39
CA LEU A 483 10.04 11.73 -19.67
C LEU A 483 11.40 11.23 -20.19
N ASN A 484 11.52 9.96 -20.54
CA ASN A 484 12.72 9.41 -21.18
C ASN A 484 12.99 10.05 -22.55
N TYR A 485 11.93 10.36 -23.32
CA TYR A 485 12.10 11.13 -24.55
C TYR A 485 12.62 12.56 -24.28
N LEU A 486 12.09 13.23 -23.25
CA LEU A 486 12.50 14.59 -22.88
C LEU A 486 13.90 14.66 -22.26
N ALA A 487 14.37 13.59 -21.64
CA ALA A 487 15.65 13.54 -20.93
C ALA A 487 16.88 13.77 -21.83
N LYS A 488 16.81 13.43 -23.13
CA LYS A 488 17.87 13.63 -24.15
C LYS A 488 19.29 13.34 -23.62
N PRO A 489 19.63 12.08 -23.28
CA PRO A 489 20.94 11.78 -22.70
C PRO A 489 22.07 12.13 -23.68
N LEU A 490 23.16 12.68 -23.18
CA LEU A 490 24.32 13.08 -23.99
C LEU A 490 24.94 11.90 -24.77
N SER A 491 24.84 10.69 -24.22
CA SER A 491 25.32 9.45 -24.85
C SER A 491 24.38 8.94 -25.97
N GLY A 492 23.19 9.50 -26.09
CA GLY A 492 22.14 9.00 -27.00
C GLY A 492 21.57 7.63 -26.60
N ARG A 493 21.93 7.12 -25.43
CA ARG A 493 21.50 5.81 -24.93
C ARG A 493 21.31 5.83 -23.41
N PHE A 494 20.50 4.89 -22.94
CA PHE A 494 20.29 4.57 -21.54
C PHE A 494 20.89 3.20 -21.27
N ASP A 495 21.87 3.11 -20.40
CA ASP A 495 22.47 1.84 -20.00
C ASP A 495 21.66 1.25 -18.85
N TYR A 496 21.44 -0.07 -18.84
CA TYR A 496 20.70 -0.79 -17.78
C TYR A 496 21.30 -2.18 -17.56
N ALA A 497 20.97 -2.82 -16.47
CA ALA A 497 21.25 -4.23 -16.23
C ALA A 497 19.95 -5.04 -16.37
N ASP A 498 20.03 -6.23 -16.96
CA ASP A 498 18.93 -7.17 -17.00
C ASP A 498 18.87 -8.02 -15.71
N ASP A 499 17.81 -8.81 -15.51
CA ASP A 499 17.63 -9.65 -14.33
C ASP A 499 18.74 -10.69 -14.13
N THR A 500 19.55 -10.93 -15.16
CA THR A 500 20.69 -11.85 -15.12
C THR A 500 22.01 -11.14 -14.81
N GLY A 501 21.98 -9.82 -14.61
CA GLY A 501 23.15 -8.98 -14.37
C GLY A 501 23.97 -8.66 -15.63
N ASN A 502 23.45 -8.99 -16.83
CA ASN A 502 24.10 -8.60 -18.08
C ASN A 502 23.74 -7.16 -18.42
N GLY A 503 24.73 -6.36 -18.79
CA GLY A 503 24.52 -4.99 -19.24
C GLY A 503 23.78 -4.93 -20.58
N GLY A 504 22.72 -4.11 -20.62
CA GLY A 504 21.99 -3.76 -21.82
C GLY A 504 21.95 -2.26 -22.03
N TYR A 505 21.43 -1.82 -23.18
CA TYR A 505 21.15 -0.40 -23.43
C TYR A 505 19.90 -0.22 -24.29
N ALA A 506 19.15 0.84 -24.00
CA ALA A 506 18.07 1.35 -24.83
C ALA A 506 18.55 2.61 -25.54
N LEU A 507 18.15 2.77 -26.80
CA LEU A 507 18.48 3.98 -27.56
C LEU A 507 17.46 5.07 -27.24
N TRP A 508 17.90 6.33 -27.17
CA TRP A 508 17.01 7.47 -27.02
C TRP A 508 15.95 7.52 -28.16
N GLU A 509 16.35 7.16 -29.39
CA GLU A 509 15.44 7.03 -30.54
C GLU A 509 14.31 6.02 -30.31
N ASP A 510 14.49 5.06 -29.41
CA ASP A 510 13.47 4.10 -29.04
C ASP A 510 12.28 4.77 -28.33
N TYR A 511 12.44 5.97 -27.79
CA TYR A 511 11.42 6.75 -27.09
C TYR A 511 10.73 7.80 -27.97
N PHE A 512 11.05 7.91 -29.26
CA PHE A 512 10.40 8.89 -30.16
C PHE A 512 8.91 8.57 -30.35
N GLU A 513 8.06 9.54 -30.04
CA GLU A 513 6.60 9.40 -30.20
C GLU A 513 6.13 9.27 -31.64
N SER A 514 6.88 9.87 -32.59
CA SER A 514 6.62 9.68 -34.03
C SER A 514 6.58 8.20 -34.43
N ASN A 515 7.16 7.36 -33.60
CA ASN A 515 7.27 5.92 -33.79
C ASN A 515 6.28 5.15 -32.89
N LYS A 516 4.98 5.49 -32.95
CA LYS A 516 3.87 4.87 -32.15
C LYS A 516 3.78 3.34 -32.23
N SER A 517 4.84 2.69 -32.71
CA SER A 517 4.91 1.24 -32.87
C SER A 517 5.10 0.44 -31.58
N VAL A 518 5.53 1.11 -30.51
CA VAL A 518 5.77 0.49 -29.19
C VAL A 518 5.08 1.34 -28.13
N LEU A 519 4.22 0.72 -27.33
CA LEU A 519 3.56 1.39 -26.22
C LEU A 519 3.73 0.59 -24.94
N PRO A 520 4.19 1.24 -23.85
CA PRO A 520 4.25 0.58 -22.55
C PRO A 520 2.84 0.21 -22.06
N SER A 521 2.75 -0.94 -21.42
CA SER A 521 1.51 -1.49 -20.89
C SER A 521 1.83 -2.29 -19.63
N ALA A 522 1.02 -2.12 -18.60
CA ALA A 522 0.95 -3.10 -17.52
C ALA A 522 0.06 -4.26 -18.00
N ASP A 523 0.46 -5.49 -17.77
CA ASP A 523 -0.29 -6.67 -18.24
C ASP A 523 -1.29 -7.14 -17.16
N PRO A 524 -2.60 -7.00 -17.37
CA PRO A 524 -3.61 -7.47 -16.42
C PRO A 524 -3.82 -9.00 -16.50
N THR A 525 -3.18 -9.69 -17.43
CA THR A 525 -3.34 -11.13 -17.62
C THR A 525 -2.23 -11.94 -16.96
N ILE A 526 -1.79 -11.55 -15.78
CA ILE A 526 -1.13 -12.48 -14.87
C ILE A 526 -2.23 -13.42 -14.36
N ALA A 527 -2.79 -14.23 -15.28
CA ALA A 527 -3.32 -15.52 -14.92
C ALA A 527 -2.25 -16.15 -14.04
N SER A 528 -2.65 -16.76 -12.93
CA SER A 528 -1.69 -17.39 -12.04
C SER A 528 -0.63 -18.09 -12.90
N ARG A 529 0.62 -17.93 -12.56
CA ARG A 529 1.77 -18.53 -13.26
C ARG A 529 1.48 -19.99 -13.65
N GLU A 530 0.79 -20.69 -12.77
CA GLU A 530 0.30 -22.05 -12.99
C GLU A 530 -0.65 -22.15 -14.19
N LYS A 531 -1.60 -21.22 -14.38
CA LYS A 531 -2.52 -21.20 -15.54
C LYS A 531 -1.79 -20.89 -16.84
N LEU A 532 -0.75 -20.04 -16.79
CA LEU A 532 0.11 -19.74 -17.94
C LEU A 532 0.93 -20.98 -18.35
N VAL A 533 1.53 -21.66 -17.37
CA VAL A 533 2.28 -22.90 -17.58
C VAL A 533 1.34 -23.98 -18.09
N GLN A 534 0.17 -24.17 -17.49
CA GLN A 534 -0.83 -25.17 -17.96
C GLN A 534 -1.29 -24.87 -19.38
N ARG A 535 -1.57 -23.61 -19.72
CA ARG A 535 -1.95 -23.20 -21.08
C ARG A 535 -0.82 -23.49 -22.09
N ASN A 536 0.42 -23.17 -21.75
CA ASN A 536 1.57 -23.41 -22.58
C ASN A 536 1.88 -24.91 -22.71
N MET A 537 1.67 -25.70 -21.67
CA MET A 537 1.71 -27.18 -21.73
C MET A 537 0.64 -27.75 -22.68
N THR A 538 -0.59 -27.22 -22.63
CA THR A 538 -1.66 -27.60 -23.55
C THR A 538 -1.31 -27.27 -25.01
N ILE A 539 -0.76 -26.07 -25.25
CA ILE A 539 -0.28 -25.65 -26.56
C ILE A 539 0.84 -26.58 -27.05
N ARG A 540 1.76 -26.97 -26.15
CA ARG A 540 2.84 -27.92 -26.45
C ARG A 540 2.30 -29.31 -26.84
N GLN A 541 1.29 -29.81 -26.14
CA GLN A 541 0.63 -31.07 -26.48
C GLN A 541 -0.03 -31.00 -27.86
N LEU A 542 -0.74 -29.90 -28.17
CA LEU A 542 -1.35 -29.66 -29.47
C LEU A 542 -0.29 -29.55 -30.58
N ALA A 543 0.80 -28.84 -30.32
CA ALA A 543 1.92 -28.69 -31.27
C ALA A 543 2.65 -30.00 -31.55
N GLY A 544 2.59 -30.98 -30.62
CA GLY A 544 3.11 -32.33 -30.81
C GLY A 544 2.25 -33.20 -31.70
N SER A 545 0.91 -32.94 -31.74
CA SER A 545 -0.06 -33.75 -32.47
C SER A 545 -0.44 -33.18 -33.85
N MET A 546 -0.24 -31.87 -34.08
CA MET A 546 -0.64 -31.19 -35.33
C MET A 546 0.57 -30.65 -36.08
N PRO A 547 0.68 -30.88 -37.42
CA PRO A 547 1.71 -30.26 -38.25
C PRO A 547 1.40 -28.76 -38.46
N GLY A 548 2.44 -27.92 -38.48
CA GLY A 548 2.32 -26.47 -38.74
C GLY A 548 2.71 -25.56 -37.58
N TYR A 549 2.89 -26.08 -36.37
CA TYR A 549 3.37 -25.31 -35.24
C TYR A 549 4.90 -25.10 -35.26
N ASN A 550 5.35 -23.90 -34.98
CA ASN A 550 6.77 -23.65 -34.73
C ASN A 550 7.16 -24.20 -33.37
N ARG A 551 7.73 -25.41 -33.33
CA ARG A 551 8.11 -26.12 -32.11
C ARG A 551 9.08 -25.31 -31.24
N TYR A 552 10.04 -24.61 -31.85
CA TYR A 552 10.99 -23.77 -31.14
C TYR A 552 10.27 -22.66 -30.38
N ALA A 553 9.36 -21.95 -31.04
CA ALA A 553 8.62 -20.86 -30.37
C ALA A 553 7.69 -21.38 -29.25
N VAL A 554 7.13 -22.58 -29.39
CA VAL A 554 6.27 -23.20 -28.35
C VAL A 554 7.08 -23.60 -27.11
N GLU A 555 8.22 -24.29 -27.34
CA GLU A 555 9.10 -24.70 -26.22
C GLU A 555 9.71 -23.47 -25.50
N ARG A 556 10.18 -22.49 -26.25
CA ARG A 556 10.70 -21.25 -25.67
C ARG A 556 9.65 -20.55 -24.82
N ARG A 557 8.42 -20.44 -25.30
CA ARG A 557 7.32 -19.83 -24.57
C ARG A 557 6.94 -20.60 -23.30
N LEU A 558 7.10 -21.93 -23.31
CA LEU A 558 6.92 -22.76 -22.12
C LEU A 558 8.03 -22.50 -21.10
N LEU A 559 9.29 -22.45 -21.53
CA LEU A 559 10.44 -22.15 -20.67
C LEU A 559 10.38 -20.73 -20.11
N GLU A 560 9.98 -19.74 -20.91
CA GLU A 560 9.71 -18.36 -20.46
C GLU A 560 8.62 -18.31 -19.39
N SER A 561 7.54 -19.10 -19.54
CA SER A 561 6.47 -19.17 -18.53
C SER A 561 6.88 -19.87 -17.23
N MET A 562 7.95 -20.68 -17.28
CA MET A 562 8.55 -21.35 -16.12
C MET A 562 9.66 -20.49 -15.46
N GLU A 563 9.98 -19.31 -16.02
CA GLU A 563 11.08 -18.41 -15.60
C GLU A 563 12.42 -19.14 -15.47
N VAL A 564 12.72 -19.99 -16.43
CA VAL A 564 14.02 -20.68 -16.47
C VAL A 564 15.10 -19.69 -16.88
N PRO A 565 16.15 -19.45 -16.09
CA PRO A 565 17.24 -18.56 -16.48
C PRO A 565 18.02 -19.15 -17.66
N ASN A 566 18.60 -18.27 -18.49
CA ASN A 566 19.46 -18.65 -19.62
C ASN A 566 18.81 -19.61 -20.64
N ILE A 567 17.58 -19.29 -21.07
CA ILE A 567 16.81 -20.12 -22.02
C ILE A 567 17.62 -20.39 -23.29
N ASP A 568 18.41 -19.42 -23.77
CA ASP A 568 19.19 -19.56 -25.01
C ASP A 568 20.38 -20.55 -24.85
N GLU A 569 20.86 -20.81 -23.63
CA GLU A 569 21.81 -21.89 -23.32
C GLU A 569 21.15 -23.27 -23.28
N ILE A 570 19.96 -23.34 -22.68
CA ILE A 570 19.21 -24.59 -22.49
C ILE A 570 18.55 -25.04 -23.80
N PHE A 571 18.04 -24.08 -24.57
CA PHE A 571 17.32 -24.30 -25.80
C PHE A 571 17.76 -23.32 -26.90
N PRO A 572 18.96 -23.51 -27.48
CA PRO A 572 19.50 -22.60 -28.46
C PRO A 572 18.66 -22.58 -29.75
N LYS A 573 18.64 -21.43 -30.41
CA LYS A 573 17.89 -21.21 -31.64
C LYS A 573 18.38 -22.20 -32.73
N PRO A 574 17.47 -22.86 -33.49
CA PRO A 574 17.86 -23.72 -34.59
C PRO A 574 18.77 -22.99 -35.59
N GLY A 575 19.98 -23.53 -35.85
CA GLY A 575 20.98 -22.93 -36.74
C GLY A 575 22.15 -22.22 -36.02
N THR A 576 22.19 -22.14 -34.69
CA THR A 576 23.36 -21.65 -33.92
C THR A 576 24.30 -22.81 -33.58
N PRO A 577 25.64 -22.57 -33.53
CA PRO A 577 26.60 -23.58 -33.09
C PRO A 577 26.31 -23.97 -31.62
N GLY A 578 25.88 -25.22 -31.40
CA GLY A 578 25.40 -25.74 -30.12
C GLY A 578 24.04 -26.42 -30.21
N ALA A 579 23.24 -26.16 -31.24
CA ALA A 579 21.91 -26.73 -31.47
C ALA A 579 21.87 -28.17 -31.99
N GLN A 580 23.02 -28.81 -32.20
CA GLN A 580 23.09 -30.17 -32.74
C GLN A 580 23.55 -31.19 -31.70
N GLN A 581 22.67 -31.53 -30.77
CA GLN A 581 22.73 -32.83 -30.12
C GLN A 581 21.41 -33.58 -30.37
N PRO A 582 21.45 -34.87 -30.73
CA PRO A 582 20.22 -35.64 -30.98
C PRO A 582 19.37 -35.68 -29.72
N SER A 583 18.19 -35.13 -29.81
CA SER A 583 17.22 -35.08 -28.71
C SER A 583 16.89 -36.53 -28.28
N PRO A 584 16.93 -36.84 -26.97
CA PRO A 584 16.39 -38.10 -26.48
C PRO A 584 14.91 -38.24 -26.88
N PRO A 585 14.41 -39.44 -27.08
CA PRO A 585 13.04 -39.64 -27.61
C PRO A 585 12.01 -38.94 -26.71
N PRO A 586 10.96 -38.32 -27.31
CA PRO A 586 10.01 -37.45 -26.60
C PRO A 586 9.37 -38.06 -25.36
N ASN A 587 9.25 -39.37 -25.30
CA ASN A 587 8.64 -40.08 -24.20
C ASN A 587 9.47 -40.08 -22.88
N VAL A 588 10.80 -39.99 -22.99
CA VAL A 588 11.71 -39.95 -21.84
C VAL A 588 11.74 -38.54 -21.24
N MET A 589 11.69 -37.51 -22.10
CA MET A 589 11.66 -36.12 -21.69
C MET A 589 10.33 -35.75 -21.00
N VAL A 590 9.21 -36.24 -21.51
CA VAL A 590 7.88 -36.07 -20.93
C VAL A 590 7.79 -36.80 -19.56
N ALA A 591 8.40 -37.95 -19.43
CA ALA A 591 8.45 -38.66 -18.17
C ALA A 591 9.32 -37.95 -17.11
N GLN A 592 10.46 -37.39 -17.51
CA GLN A 592 11.33 -36.60 -16.62
C GLN A 592 10.69 -35.28 -16.19
N ILE A 593 10.05 -34.54 -17.11
CA ILE A 593 9.35 -33.30 -16.78
C ILE A 593 8.12 -33.58 -15.92
N LYS A 594 7.33 -34.63 -16.19
CA LYS A 594 6.23 -35.02 -15.31
C LYS A 594 6.74 -35.39 -13.91
N ALA A 595 7.82 -36.14 -13.81
CA ALA A 595 8.42 -36.52 -12.53
C ALA A 595 8.97 -35.28 -11.77
N SER A 596 9.57 -34.32 -12.46
CA SER A 596 10.08 -33.09 -11.81
C SER A 596 8.94 -32.15 -11.40
N VAL A 597 7.88 -32.01 -12.19
CA VAL A 597 6.68 -31.22 -11.83
C VAL A 597 5.91 -31.87 -10.68
N GLU A 598 5.81 -33.19 -10.68
CA GLU A 598 5.16 -33.92 -9.60
C GLU A 598 5.98 -33.85 -8.31
N LYS A 599 7.32 -33.94 -8.43
CA LYS A 599 8.23 -33.72 -7.32
C LYS A 599 8.14 -32.28 -6.78
N ALA A 600 8.12 -31.28 -7.64
CA ALA A 600 7.93 -29.87 -7.23
C ALA A 600 6.55 -29.60 -6.60
N LYS A 601 5.49 -30.26 -7.08
CA LYS A 601 4.17 -30.20 -6.44
C LYS A 601 4.17 -30.83 -5.05
N ILE A 602 4.82 -31.98 -4.90
CA ILE A 602 4.96 -32.66 -3.60
C ILE A 602 5.77 -31.78 -2.64
N GLU A 603 6.91 -31.25 -3.08
CA GLU A 603 7.75 -30.35 -2.28
C GLU A 603 7.03 -29.04 -1.91
N ALA A 604 6.20 -28.50 -2.78
CA ALA A 604 5.39 -27.31 -2.51
C ALA A 604 4.25 -27.63 -1.52
N ALA A 605 3.62 -28.78 -1.65
CA ALA A 605 2.59 -29.23 -0.71
C ALA A 605 3.17 -29.51 0.67
N ASP A 606 4.35 -30.16 0.73
CA ASP A 606 5.05 -30.42 1.98
C ASP A 606 5.51 -29.12 2.67
N ARG A 607 6.01 -28.13 1.92
CA ARG A 607 6.36 -26.82 2.48
C ARG A 607 5.13 -26.08 3.03
N ARG A 608 3.99 -26.14 2.33
CA ARG A 608 2.74 -25.57 2.85
C ARG A 608 2.31 -26.25 4.13
N HIS A 609 2.35 -27.57 4.16
CA HIS A 609 2.00 -28.33 5.35
C HIS A 609 2.95 -28.08 6.53
N GLN A 610 4.26 -27.91 6.28
CA GLN A 610 5.22 -27.48 7.32
C GLN A 610 4.90 -26.07 7.85
N LEU A 611 4.56 -25.13 6.97
CA LEU A 611 4.17 -23.77 7.37
C LEU A 611 2.89 -23.79 8.21
N GLU A 612 1.88 -24.55 7.80
CA GLU A 612 0.64 -24.74 8.58
C GLU A 612 0.90 -25.35 9.95
N LEU A 613 1.77 -26.37 10.05
CA LEU A 613 2.14 -26.96 11.33
C LEU A 613 2.88 -25.97 12.23
N MET A 614 3.79 -25.16 11.67
CA MET A 614 4.51 -24.13 12.43
C MET A 614 3.57 -23.00 12.88
N GLU A 615 2.64 -22.60 12.04
CA GLU A 615 1.64 -21.57 12.37
C GLU A 615 0.68 -22.06 13.45
N ASN A 616 0.18 -23.28 13.33
CA ASN A 616 -0.66 -23.90 14.34
C ASN A 616 0.08 -24.09 15.68
N ALA A 617 1.37 -24.46 15.65
CA ALA A 617 2.20 -24.55 16.85
C ALA A 617 2.36 -23.17 17.52
N ARG A 618 2.54 -22.12 16.74
CA ARG A 618 2.68 -20.74 17.22
C ARG A 618 1.36 -20.18 17.80
N LEU A 619 0.24 -20.46 17.13
CA LEU A 619 -1.09 -20.09 17.62
C LEU A 619 -1.44 -20.81 18.93
N ASN A 620 -1.12 -22.10 19.01
CA ASN A 620 -1.37 -22.88 20.22
C ASN A 620 -0.46 -22.42 21.37
N GLN A 621 0.79 -22.06 21.08
CA GLN A 621 1.70 -21.48 22.07
C GLN A 621 1.18 -20.15 22.62
N ALA A 622 0.63 -19.29 21.76
CA ALA A 622 -0.01 -18.04 22.17
C ALA A 622 -1.25 -18.31 23.06
N LYS A 623 -2.06 -19.32 22.70
CA LYS A 623 -3.22 -19.74 23.50
C LYS A 623 -2.80 -20.30 24.88
N ILE A 624 -1.74 -21.08 24.94
CA ILE A 624 -1.17 -21.56 26.21
C ILE A 624 -0.74 -20.39 27.09
N MET A 625 -0.01 -19.40 26.54
CA MET A 625 0.40 -18.20 27.27
C MET A 625 -0.81 -17.40 27.78
N GLN A 626 -1.86 -17.28 26.96
CA GLN A 626 -3.08 -16.60 27.35
C GLN A 626 -3.80 -17.32 28.50
N LEU A 627 -3.92 -18.64 28.41
CA LEU A 627 -4.53 -19.48 29.46
C LEU A 627 -3.71 -19.44 30.77
N GLU A 628 -2.38 -19.47 30.66
CA GLU A 628 -1.49 -19.34 31.84
C GLU A 628 -1.62 -17.97 32.50
N ALA A 629 -1.70 -16.87 31.69
CA ALA A 629 -1.91 -15.53 32.20
C ALA A 629 -3.28 -15.38 32.87
N GLN A 630 -4.33 -15.94 32.28
CA GLN A 630 -5.67 -15.95 32.87
C GLN A 630 -5.74 -16.80 34.15
N ALA A 631 -5.12 -17.99 34.16
CA ALA A 631 -5.03 -18.82 35.36
C ALA A 631 -4.24 -18.14 36.50
N LEU A 632 -3.15 -17.44 36.13
CA LEU A 632 -2.38 -16.63 37.08
C LEU A 632 -3.21 -15.48 37.67
N LYS A 633 -3.96 -14.78 36.81
CA LYS A 633 -4.85 -13.68 37.20
C LYS A 633 -5.94 -14.19 38.15
N LEU A 634 -6.59 -15.29 37.83
CA LEU A 634 -7.62 -15.91 38.68
C LEU A 634 -7.05 -16.43 40.02
N ARG A 635 -5.78 -16.91 40.03
CA ARG A 635 -5.09 -17.33 41.26
C ARG A 635 -4.69 -16.11 42.14
N THR A 636 -4.49 -14.93 41.52
CA THR A 636 -4.11 -13.71 42.27
C THR A 636 -5.32 -12.91 42.74
N GLU A 637 -6.46 -13.00 42.05
CA GLU A 637 -7.65 -12.19 42.34
C GLU A 637 -8.67 -12.91 43.25
N ALA A 638 -8.62 -14.25 43.42
CA ALA A 638 -9.63 -14.96 44.19
C ALA A 638 -9.05 -15.87 45.27
N GLY A 639 -9.60 -15.76 46.48
CA GLY A 639 -9.42 -16.76 47.52
C GLY A 639 -9.91 -18.14 47.05
N VAL A 640 -9.17 -19.15 47.46
CA VAL A 640 -9.13 -20.54 46.93
C VAL A 640 -10.46 -21.29 46.90
N ALA A 641 -11.57 -20.78 47.44
CA ALA A 641 -12.80 -21.54 47.60
C ALA A 641 -13.86 -21.37 46.50
N GLU A 642 -13.95 -20.21 45.86
CA GLU A 642 -15.06 -19.95 44.88
C GLU A 642 -14.76 -20.28 43.43
N ASN A 643 -13.49 -20.33 43.02
CA ASN A 643 -13.10 -20.58 41.64
C ASN A 643 -12.47 -21.96 41.36
N GLY A 644 -12.59 -22.90 42.27
CA GLY A 644 -11.99 -24.23 42.15
C GLY A 644 -12.46 -25.00 40.91
N GLN A 645 -13.72 -24.87 40.51
CA GLN A 645 -14.26 -25.51 39.30
C GLN A 645 -13.75 -24.87 38.02
N ILE A 646 -13.68 -23.54 37.97
CA ILE A 646 -13.17 -22.78 36.79
C ILE A 646 -11.68 -23.04 36.61
N LEU A 647 -10.91 -23.03 37.71
CA LEU A 647 -9.47 -23.37 37.69
C LEU A 647 -9.22 -24.82 37.26
N SER A 648 -10.06 -25.78 37.68
CA SER A 648 -9.93 -27.17 37.26
C SER A 648 -10.24 -27.37 35.77
N LEU A 649 -11.21 -26.66 35.24
CA LEU A 649 -11.52 -26.65 33.79
C LEU A 649 -10.40 -25.98 32.98
N MET A 650 -9.88 -24.87 33.44
CA MET A 650 -8.73 -24.22 32.78
C MET A 650 -7.46 -25.06 32.87
N ASP A 651 -7.18 -25.73 33.97
CA ASP A 651 -6.07 -26.69 34.07
C ASP A 651 -6.26 -27.88 33.13
N GLN A 652 -7.49 -28.29 32.89
CA GLN A 652 -7.80 -29.34 31.92
C GLN A 652 -7.59 -28.88 30.50
N GLU A 653 -8.06 -27.66 30.14
CA GLU A 653 -7.83 -27.08 28.83
C GLU A 653 -6.33 -26.79 28.59
N LEU A 654 -5.62 -26.31 29.60
CA LEU A 654 -4.18 -26.08 29.54
C LEU A 654 -3.38 -27.39 29.31
N ARG A 655 -3.78 -28.48 29.98
CA ARG A 655 -3.19 -29.81 29.74
C ARG A 655 -3.47 -30.29 28.32
N ALA A 656 -4.72 -30.13 27.84
CA ALA A 656 -5.08 -30.49 26.48
C ALA A 656 -4.30 -29.70 25.44
N ALA A 657 -4.17 -28.35 25.64
CA ALA A 657 -3.41 -27.49 24.76
C ALA A 657 -1.91 -27.81 24.76
N LYS A 658 -1.31 -28.15 25.93
CA LYS A 658 0.09 -28.58 26.03
C LYS A 658 0.30 -29.93 25.35
N GLN A 659 -0.61 -30.88 25.53
CA GLN A 659 -0.54 -32.20 24.88
C GLN A 659 -0.65 -32.05 23.34
N PHE A 660 -1.50 -31.17 22.86
CA PHE A 660 -1.60 -30.86 21.42
C PHE A 660 -0.34 -30.18 20.90
N GLN A 661 0.28 -29.29 21.69
CA GLN A 661 1.57 -28.66 21.35
C GLN A 661 2.70 -29.69 21.23
N ASP A 662 2.74 -30.67 22.15
CA ASP A 662 3.73 -31.74 22.12
C ASP A 662 3.54 -32.64 20.88
N GLN A 663 2.29 -32.92 20.50
CA GLN A 663 1.97 -33.67 19.28
C GLN A 663 2.40 -32.89 18.01
N LEU A 664 2.15 -31.55 17.94
CA LEU A 664 2.59 -30.71 16.84
C LEU A 664 4.11 -30.64 16.77
N THR A 665 4.78 -30.50 17.90
CA THR A 665 6.24 -30.46 17.97
C THR A 665 6.84 -31.83 17.56
N GLY A 666 6.23 -32.94 17.97
CA GLY A 666 6.59 -34.29 17.54
C GLY A 666 6.39 -34.50 16.04
N ALA A 667 5.29 -34.01 15.49
CA ALA A 667 5.02 -34.04 14.05
C ALA A 667 6.06 -33.28 13.26
N ILE A 668 6.40 -32.04 13.69
CA ILE A 668 7.43 -31.19 13.05
C ILE A 668 8.80 -31.88 13.08
N ALA A 669 9.17 -32.49 14.23
CA ALA A 669 10.42 -33.25 14.38
C ALA A 669 10.46 -34.53 13.52
N GLY A 670 9.32 -35.22 13.42
CA GLY A 670 9.17 -36.40 12.56
C GLY A 670 9.33 -36.07 11.07
N TYR A 671 8.78 -34.95 10.62
CA TYR A 671 8.98 -34.47 9.25
C TYR A 671 10.44 -34.13 8.96
N SER A 672 11.16 -33.50 9.90
CA SER A 672 12.59 -33.21 9.76
C SER A 672 13.43 -34.47 9.61
N GLN A 673 13.13 -35.53 10.40
CA GLN A 673 13.84 -36.82 10.32
C GLN A 673 13.58 -37.58 9.01
N ILE A 674 12.36 -37.54 8.49
CA ILE A 674 12.02 -38.15 7.20
C ILE A 674 12.78 -37.43 6.06
N PHE A 675 12.94 -36.12 6.14
CA PHE A 675 13.68 -35.32 5.14
C PHE A 675 15.19 -35.68 5.17
N ASP A 676 15.76 -35.80 6.34
CA ASP A 676 17.16 -36.21 6.50
C ASP A 676 17.41 -37.64 6.01
N GLN A 677 16.46 -38.55 6.19
CA GLN A 677 16.52 -39.91 5.64
C GLN A 677 16.36 -39.94 4.11
N MET A 678 15.46 -39.13 3.54
CA MET A 678 15.32 -39.01 2.08
C MET A 678 16.56 -38.38 1.43
N ALA A 679 17.22 -37.44 2.09
CA ALA A 679 18.47 -36.85 1.62
C ALA A 679 19.64 -37.85 1.62
N GLN A 680 19.62 -38.86 2.49
CA GLN A 680 20.64 -39.90 2.60
C GLN A 680 20.40 -41.10 1.66
N THR A 681 19.22 -41.22 1.05
CA THR A 681 18.86 -42.34 0.16
C THR A 681 19.01 -42.06 -1.33
N GLN A 682 19.76 -41.04 -1.75
CA GLN A 682 20.10 -40.90 -3.16
C GLN A 682 21.23 -41.88 -3.52
N PRO A 683 21.03 -42.81 -4.49
CA PRO A 683 22.11 -43.65 -4.99
C PRO A 683 23.06 -42.78 -5.82
N GLY A 684 24.33 -42.87 -5.49
CA GLY A 684 25.42 -42.14 -6.09
C GLY A 684 25.51 -42.36 -7.60
N ALA A 685 25.62 -41.27 -8.32
CA ALA A 685 26.22 -41.25 -9.65
C ALA A 685 27.71 -40.92 -9.48
N SER A 686 28.51 -41.95 -9.50
CA SER A 686 29.97 -41.84 -9.67
C SER A 686 30.33 -41.46 -11.10
N ASN A 687 31.18 -40.45 -11.23
CA ASN A 687 32.33 -40.31 -12.14
C ASN A 687 32.62 -38.84 -12.26
N GLY A 688 33.73 -38.35 -11.79
CA GLY A 688 35.11 -38.61 -12.15
C GLY A 688 35.62 -37.32 -12.71
N ASN A 689 36.28 -36.53 -11.92
CA ASN A 689 37.60 -35.92 -12.16
C ASN A 689 37.94 -34.83 -11.11
N THR A 690 38.85 -35.23 -10.24
CA THR A 690 39.63 -34.30 -9.43
C THR A 690 40.72 -33.69 -10.30
N PRO A 691 41.18 -32.48 -10.04
CA PRO A 691 42.54 -32.35 -9.57
C PRO A 691 42.70 -31.57 -8.27
N GLN A 692 43.69 -32.08 -7.59
CA GLN A 692 44.29 -31.75 -6.33
C GLN A 692 44.72 -30.28 -6.13
N GLN A 693 44.76 -30.01 -4.86
CA GLN A 693 45.78 -29.30 -4.09
C GLN A 693 45.51 -27.86 -3.66
N GLY A 694 45.61 -27.77 -2.35
CA GLY A 694 46.07 -26.63 -1.61
C GLY A 694 45.64 -26.66 -0.14
N ALA A 695 46.40 -27.39 0.66
CA ALA A 695 46.32 -27.38 2.11
C ALA A 695 46.66 -26.01 2.69
N VAL A 696 46.09 -25.65 3.84
CA VAL A 696 46.76 -25.28 5.09
C VAL A 696 45.72 -24.88 6.15
N GLY A 697 45.72 -25.57 7.26
CA GLY A 697 45.78 -25.21 8.67
C GLY A 697 44.49 -24.58 9.24
N GLY A 698 43.76 -25.20 10.09
CA GLY A 698 44.04 -25.76 11.40
C GLY A 698 43.86 -24.74 12.51
N MET A 699 42.82 -24.92 13.32
CA MET A 699 42.82 -24.81 14.79
C MET A 699 41.42 -24.48 15.33
N ALA A 700 40.77 -25.48 15.91
CA ALA A 700 40.59 -25.62 17.36
C ALA A 700 39.58 -24.66 18.01
N ASN A 701 38.47 -25.30 18.42
CA ASN A 701 37.64 -24.89 19.56
C ASN A 701 38.45 -24.96 20.85
N PRO A 702 38.21 -24.16 21.87
CA PRO A 702 37.56 -24.78 23.01
C PRO A 702 36.48 -23.92 23.70
N ALA A 703 35.58 -24.66 24.36
CA ALA A 703 34.63 -24.23 25.34
C ALA A 703 35.27 -23.60 26.58
N GLY A 704 34.58 -22.71 27.24
CA GLY A 704 34.97 -22.17 28.54
C GLY A 704 33.90 -21.27 29.14
N ASN A 705 33.31 -21.81 30.16
CA ASN A 705 32.27 -21.36 31.05
C ASN A 705 32.70 -20.18 31.96
N ALA A 706 31.73 -19.50 32.58
CA ALA A 706 31.72 -18.65 33.79
C ALA A 706 31.76 -17.14 33.53
N GLY A 707 30.77 -16.41 34.04
CA GLY A 707 30.63 -15.94 35.37
C GLY A 707 29.99 -14.55 35.39
N VAL A 708 29.04 -14.42 36.20
CA VAL A 708 28.26 -13.29 36.75
C VAL A 708 29.10 -12.07 37.20
N GLN A 709 28.53 -10.88 37.00
CA GLN A 709 28.57 -9.62 37.78
C GLN A 709 28.74 -8.43 36.84
N GLY A 710 27.99 -7.36 36.89
CA GLY A 710 27.42 -6.51 37.88
C GLY A 710 27.13 -5.19 37.16
N VAL A 711 25.99 -4.60 37.42
CA VAL A 711 25.63 -3.22 37.06
C VAL A 711 26.49 -2.24 37.87
N PRO A 712 26.86 -1.06 37.35
CA PRO A 712 26.13 0.10 37.80
C PRO A 712 25.82 1.20 36.74
N GLN A 713 24.84 1.96 37.11
CA GLN A 713 24.32 3.22 36.59
C GLN A 713 25.37 4.27 36.22
N GLY A 714 24.99 5.05 35.25
CA GLY A 714 25.55 6.32 34.86
C GLY A 714 24.70 6.91 33.72
#